data_ff286a92ced997df6401aef4f4d29ac3
#
_entry.id   ff286a92ced997df6401aef4f4d29ac3
#
_cell.length_a   1.000
_cell.length_b   1.000
_cell.length_c   1.000
_cell.angle_alpha   90.00
_cell.angle_beta   90.00
_cell.angle_gamma   90.00
#
_symmetry.space_group_name_H-M   'P 1'
#
loop_
_entity.id
_entity.type
_entity.pdbx_description
1 polymer ?
#
loop_
_entity_poly.entity_id
_entity_poly.type
_entity_poly.pdbx_seq_one_letter_code
_entity_poly.pdbx_strand_id
1 'polypeptide(L)'
;MDNRIKKLTELISSKKYKTADELAKELKVSNKTARTAIKNLNDLLRKSGAEIVSKSGYGYILKINDKEKFSKLDLSNKRNVLPETSEERIQYIIEYLINIKEYVKVEDLSRMLFTSSKTLAGDLKEAEKILNGYNINLERKPYYGIRLKGEEFNLRLCIADYIEKKSREKEKVKLIDENEMKKIATVIMDTLKKEEFNISDVAFQNLIIHIQIALKRIEENCYVPVEEEKLKEYISEKEFRIAEKCTHNLEKIFKIKFPESEIGYVAIHLAGKKLFKGNMIENENFIIDQEISNIVNEMLKKIYDAFKFDFSRDLELRVALAQHLMPLRIRVKFDMKMKNPMLDKIKERFSLAYTMAKYASTTFYEYYNKNLSEDEIGYIALNLALALERQRKDINKKTVLLVCSSGKGSAELLAYTYKEAFGEYIEELITCSVYDLENIDFKNIDFILTTVPINIKVPIPIQEVEYFLEENNIRNIRKIFNTGENENILRYYDKNLFLSNINAGTKEEVLEYMVRHIKKHRKIPKNFLESVKRREKLGITEFGNRIAMPHPDRTLTDETFVCVGILEKPIIWDKKEVQVIFLVSVSKNKDKKLKYFYKVTAKFLLDKKSIEKLVKKRKFEDLVSMLENIEEKMEGDKDE
;
A
#
# COMPACT_ATOMS: atom_id res chain seq x y z
N MET A 1 -12.05 -7.22 31.01
CA MET A 1 -13.16 -6.76 31.86
C MET A 1 -13.98 -5.80 31.04
N ASP A 2 -15.28 -6.03 30.90
CA ASP A 2 -16.20 -5.19 30.13
C ASP A 2 -15.99 -3.74 30.56
N ASN A 3 -15.77 -2.83 29.61
CA ASN A 3 -15.62 -1.39 29.86
C ASN A 3 -16.82 -0.88 30.65
N ARG A 4 -17.97 -1.52 30.47
CA ARG A 4 -19.20 -1.32 31.23
C ARG A 4 -19.07 -1.77 32.68
N ILE A 5 -18.42 -2.92 32.93
CA ILE A 5 -18.18 -3.43 34.30
C ILE A 5 -17.20 -2.52 35.03
N LYS A 6 -16.12 -2.07 34.35
CA LYS A 6 -15.18 -1.09 34.91
C LYS A 6 -15.88 0.23 35.22
N LYS A 7 -16.64 0.77 34.28
CA LYS A 7 -17.43 1.99 34.46
C LYS A 7 -18.50 1.82 35.50
N LEU A 8 -19.14 0.65 35.56
CA LEU A 8 -20.12 0.31 36.59
C LEU A 8 -19.48 0.26 37.97
N THR A 9 -18.26 -0.26 38.10
CA THR A 9 -17.51 -0.29 39.37
C THR A 9 -17.16 1.12 39.85
N GLU A 10 -16.83 2.02 38.93
CA GLU A 10 -16.58 3.44 39.20
C GLU A 10 -17.90 4.17 39.61
N LEU A 11 -19.01 3.78 39.02
CA LEU A 11 -20.31 4.39 39.21
C LEU A 11 -21.03 3.93 40.50
N ILE A 12 -20.86 2.65 40.91
CA ILE A 12 -21.47 2.11 42.11
C ILE A 12 -20.58 2.44 43.33
N SER A 13 -21.05 3.38 44.13
CA SER A 13 -20.37 3.84 45.35
C SER A 13 -20.76 2.99 46.56
N SER A 14 -19.84 2.92 47.52
CA SER A 14 -20.15 2.39 48.87
C SER A 14 -20.87 3.40 49.78
N LYS A 15 -21.05 4.65 49.30
CA LYS A 15 -21.63 5.74 50.11
C LYS A 15 -23.05 6.15 49.71
N LYS A 16 -23.47 5.87 48.44
CA LYS A 16 -24.75 6.32 47.90
C LYS A 16 -25.41 5.24 47.04
N TYR A 17 -26.69 5.02 47.23
CA TYR A 17 -27.49 4.14 46.36
C TYR A 17 -27.67 4.78 44.96
N LYS A 18 -27.62 3.98 43.92
CA LYS A 18 -28.01 4.37 42.57
C LYS A 18 -29.03 3.38 41.99
N THR A 19 -30.06 3.91 41.36
CA THR A 19 -31.09 3.09 40.71
C THR A 19 -30.59 2.44 39.44
N ALA A 20 -31.25 1.36 38.97
CA ALA A 20 -30.94 0.73 37.70
C ALA A 20 -31.10 1.68 36.52
N ASP A 21 -32.04 2.62 36.58
CA ASP A 21 -32.29 3.60 35.53
C ASP A 21 -31.18 4.66 35.46
N GLU A 22 -30.69 5.15 36.60
CA GLU A 22 -29.55 6.05 36.66
C GLU A 22 -28.30 5.39 36.06
N LEU A 23 -28.02 4.14 36.49
CA LEU A 23 -26.87 3.37 35.98
C LEU A 23 -27.00 3.07 34.48
N ALA A 24 -28.19 2.74 33.99
CA ALA A 24 -28.48 2.51 32.59
C ALA A 24 -28.22 3.77 31.73
N LYS A 25 -28.64 4.94 32.23
CA LYS A 25 -28.44 6.23 31.59
C LYS A 25 -26.95 6.61 31.50
N GLU A 26 -26.21 6.44 32.60
CA GLU A 26 -24.77 6.72 32.65
C GLU A 26 -23.92 5.75 31.79
N LEU A 27 -24.37 4.48 31.70
CA LEU A 27 -23.76 3.46 30.84
C LEU A 27 -24.22 3.54 29.39
N LYS A 28 -25.24 4.36 29.07
CA LYS A 28 -25.88 4.45 27.73
C LYS A 28 -26.41 3.10 27.21
N VAL A 29 -27.07 2.33 28.09
CA VAL A 29 -27.63 1.02 27.78
C VAL A 29 -29.08 0.90 28.24
N SER A 30 -29.78 -0.19 27.86
CA SER A 30 -31.11 -0.46 28.38
C SER A 30 -31.07 -0.85 29.86
N ASN A 31 -32.15 -0.60 30.61
CA ASN A 31 -32.30 -1.00 32.03
C ASN A 31 -32.07 -2.51 32.22
N LYS A 32 -32.56 -3.34 31.28
CA LYS A 32 -32.33 -4.79 31.27
C LYS A 32 -30.85 -5.14 31.17
N THR A 33 -30.12 -4.44 30.30
CA THR A 33 -28.68 -4.63 30.15
C THR A 33 -27.89 -4.18 31.35
N ALA A 34 -28.26 -3.04 31.96
CA ALA A 34 -27.66 -2.56 33.21
C ALA A 34 -27.83 -3.56 34.36
N ARG A 35 -29.04 -4.10 34.57
CA ARG A 35 -29.31 -5.14 35.60
C ARG A 35 -28.47 -6.40 35.37
N THR A 36 -28.29 -6.83 34.14
CA THR A 36 -27.45 -7.98 33.82
C THR A 36 -25.98 -7.69 34.15
N ALA A 37 -25.48 -6.49 33.80
CA ALA A 37 -24.11 -6.07 34.11
C ALA A 37 -23.88 -5.98 35.65
N ILE A 38 -24.85 -5.47 36.40
CA ILE A 38 -24.81 -5.42 37.89
C ILE A 38 -24.71 -6.84 38.46
N LYS A 39 -25.50 -7.79 37.95
CA LYS A 39 -25.47 -9.19 38.41
C LYS A 39 -24.09 -9.80 38.12
N ASN A 40 -23.56 -9.63 36.95
CA ASN A 40 -22.24 -10.16 36.55
C ASN A 40 -21.11 -9.56 37.39
N LEU A 41 -21.14 -8.24 37.63
CA LEU A 41 -20.19 -7.57 38.54
C LEU A 41 -20.29 -8.10 39.95
N ASN A 42 -21.52 -8.34 40.48
CA ASN A 42 -21.73 -8.85 41.82
C ASN A 42 -21.14 -10.27 41.98
N ASP A 43 -21.28 -11.14 40.98
CA ASP A 43 -20.72 -12.49 40.99
C ASP A 43 -19.18 -12.48 41.05
N LEU A 44 -18.54 -11.48 40.43
CA LEU A 44 -17.09 -11.24 40.49
C LEU A 44 -16.68 -10.69 41.87
N LEU A 45 -17.40 -9.70 42.41
CA LEU A 45 -17.09 -9.03 43.67
C LEU A 45 -17.21 -9.97 44.85
N ARG A 46 -18.18 -10.89 44.87
CA ARG A 46 -18.37 -11.88 45.93
C ARG A 46 -17.15 -12.75 46.16
N LYS A 47 -16.45 -13.11 45.10
CA LYS A 47 -15.19 -13.88 45.17
C LYS A 47 -14.02 -13.08 45.75
N SER A 48 -14.16 -11.75 45.77
CA SER A 48 -13.09 -10.80 46.15
C SER A 48 -13.43 -9.99 47.39
N GLY A 49 -14.35 -10.50 48.23
CA GLY A 49 -14.64 -9.90 49.51
C GLY A 49 -15.55 -8.66 49.47
N ALA A 50 -16.31 -8.45 48.40
CA ALA A 50 -17.29 -7.38 48.26
C ALA A 50 -18.57 -7.89 47.60
N GLU A 51 -19.67 -7.18 47.73
CA GLU A 51 -20.95 -7.51 47.11
C GLU A 51 -21.76 -6.25 46.76
N ILE A 52 -22.59 -6.33 45.74
CA ILE A 52 -23.57 -5.30 45.41
C ILE A 52 -24.90 -5.69 46.04
N VAL A 53 -25.36 -4.87 46.95
CA VAL A 53 -26.63 -5.07 47.66
C VAL A 53 -27.70 -4.19 47.02
N SER A 54 -28.87 -4.78 46.75
CA SER A 54 -30.03 -4.03 46.26
C SER A 54 -31.00 -3.73 47.41
N LYS A 55 -31.53 -2.51 47.49
CA LYS A 55 -32.58 -2.10 48.42
C LYS A 55 -33.77 -1.57 47.60
N SER A 56 -34.93 -2.16 47.89
CA SER A 56 -36.18 -1.77 47.22
C SER A 56 -36.44 -0.28 47.37
N GLY A 57 -36.74 0.42 46.27
CA GLY A 57 -36.97 1.87 46.22
C GLY A 57 -35.71 2.75 46.24
N TYR A 58 -34.54 2.21 46.59
CA TYR A 58 -33.28 2.98 46.67
C TYR A 58 -32.25 2.62 45.58
N GLY A 59 -32.26 1.37 45.07
CA GLY A 59 -31.30 0.92 44.05
C GLY A 59 -30.16 0.04 44.59
N TYR A 60 -28.97 0.21 44.08
CA TYR A 60 -27.78 -0.62 44.28
C TYR A 60 -26.68 0.13 45.03
N ILE A 61 -25.98 -0.56 45.94
CA ILE A 61 -24.82 -0.03 46.68
C ILE A 61 -23.75 -1.11 46.79
N LEU A 62 -22.47 -0.71 46.76
CA LEU A 62 -21.33 -1.60 46.97
C LEU A 62 -21.07 -1.76 48.48
N LYS A 63 -21.06 -3.00 48.96
CA LYS A 63 -20.69 -3.35 50.34
C LYS A 63 -19.38 -4.12 50.32
N ILE A 64 -18.36 -3.62 51.01
CA ILE A 64 -17.05 -4.24 51.12
C ILE A 64 -17.01 -5.00 52.45
N ASN A 65 -16.95 -6.33 52.38
CA ASN A 65 -16.94 -7.21 53.54
C ASN A 65 -15.49 -7.54 53.97
N ASP A 66 -14.53 -7.55 53.06
CA ASP A 66 -13.10 -7.82 53.30
C ASP A 66 -12.26 -6.82 52.51
N LYS A 67 -11.71 -5.82 53.20
CA LYS A 67 -10.90 -4.76 52.61
C LYS A 67 -9.59 -5.25 52.04
N GLU A 68 -8.95 -6.28 52.62
CA GLU A 68 -7.66 -6.79 52.13
C GLU A 68 -7.84 -7.59 50.84
N LYS A 69 -8.89 -8.42 50.77
CA LYS A 69 -9.22 -9.15 49.54
C LYS A 69 -9.70 -8.22 48.45
N PHE A 70 -10.46 -7.19 48.79
CA PHE A 70 -10.95 -6.22 47.80
C PHE A 70 -9.84 -5.32 47.29
N SER A 71 -8.83 -4.92 48.08
CA SER A 71 -7.70 -4.13 47.64
C SER A 71 -6.74 -4.91 46.68
N LYS A 72 -6.76 -6.24 46.78
CA LYS A 72 -6.00 -7.13 45.87
C LYS A 72 -6.76 -7.41 44.58
N LEU A 73 -8.00 -6.94 44.44
CA LEU A 73 -8.78 -7.04 43.21
C LEU A 73 -8.23 -6.05 42.17
N ASP A 74 -7.30 -6.52 41.37
CA ASP A 74 -6.78 -5.75 40.23
C ASP A 74 -7.82 -5.70 39.11
N LEU A 75 -8.70 -4.72 39.18
CA LEU A 75 -9.70 -4.43 38.14
C LEU A 75 -9.08 -3.84 36.87
N SER A 76 -7.79 -3.52 36.91
CA SER A 76 -7.03 -3.02 35.75
C SER A 76 -6.45 -4.15 34.90
N ASN A 77 -6.47 -5.38 35.40
CA ASN A 77 -5.90 -6.53 34.70
C ASN A 77 -6.76 -6.87 33.46
N LYS A 78 -6.27 -6.46 32.28
CA LYS A 78 -6.90 -6.61 30.95
C LYS A 78 -7.18 -8.06 30.51
N ARG A 79 -7.08 -9.05 31.41
CA ARG A 79 -7.07 -10.48 31.04
C ARG A 79 -8.41 -11.08 30.62
N ASN A 80 -9.56 -10.36 30.77
CA ASN A 80 -10.87 -10.85 30.32
C ASN A 80 -11.78 -9.70 29.90
N VAL A 81 -11.38 -8.93 28.91
CA VAL A 81 -12.31 -8.01 28.23
C VAL A 81 -13.20 -8.87 27.35
N LEU A 82 -14.46 -8.98 27.68
CA LEU A 82 -15.45 -9.60 26.80
C LEU A 82 -15.63 -8.68 25.57
N PRO A 83 -15.64 -9.24 24.37
CA PRO A 83 -15.80 -8.45 23.15
C PRO A 83 -17.19 -7.79 23.13
N GLU A 84 -17.23 -6.47 22.93
CA GLU A 84 -18.46 -5.68 22.93
C GLU A 84 -19.03 -5.49 21.53
N THR A 85 -18.15 -5.23 20.56
CA THR A 85 -18.53 -5.01 19.16
C THR A 85 -18.61 -6.33 18.38
N SER A 86 -19.28 -6.34 17.24
CA SER A 86 -19.31 -7.49 16.35
C SER A 86 -17.89 -7.85 15.87
N GLU A 87 -17.06 -6.85 15.55
CA GLU A 87 -15.68 -7.06 15.12
C GLU A 87 -14.83 -7.73 16.19
N GLU A 88 -14.93 -7.26 17.45
CA GLU A 88 -14.23 -7.87 18.59
C GLU A 88 -14.70 -9.31 18.84
N ARG A 89 -16.01 -9.59 18.70
CA ARG A 89 -16.53 -10.95 18.86
C ARG A 89 -16.04 -11.89 17.76
N ILE A 90 -16.05 -11.43 16.52
CA ILE A 90 -15.52 -12.20 15.38
C ILE A 90 -14.04 -12.53 15.59
N GLN A 91 -13.24 -11.56 16.01
CA GLN A 91 -11.82 -11.78 16.32
C GLN A 91 -11.65 -12.79 17.46
N TYR A 92 -12.42 -12.66 18.54
CA TYR A 92 -12.39 -13.60 19.65
C TYR A 92 -12.78 -15.02 19.22
N ILE A 93 -13.80 -15.17 18.39
CA ILE A 93 -14.24 -16.47 17.85
C ILE A 93 -13.10 -17.12 17.05
N ILE A 94 -12.47 -16.35 16.17
CA ILE A 94 -11.34 -16.85 15.36
C ILE A 94 -10.18 -17.28 16.26
N GLU A 95 -9.77 -16.41 17.23
CA GLU A 95 -8.71 -16.71 18.19
C GLU A 95 -9.03 -17.98 19.01
N TYR A 96 -10.26 -18.06 19.49
CA TYR A 96 -10.71 -19.20 20.30
C TYR A 96 -10.69 -20.49 19.50
N LEU A 97 -11.24 -20.51 18.28
CA LEU A 97 -11.32 -21.70 17.44
C LEU A 97 -9.95 -22.15 16.91
N ILE A 98 -9.00 -21.22 16.68
CA ILE A 98 -7.64 -21.54 16.28
C ILE A 98 -6.91 -22.35 17.37
N ASN A 99 -7.18 -22.02 18.65
CA ASN A 99 -6.52 -22.66 19.80
C ASN A 99 -7.16 -24.00 20.21
N ILE A 100 -8.26 -24.42 19.59
CA ILE A 100 -8.97 -25.63 19.96
C ILE A 100 -9.02 -26.59 18.77
N LYS A 101 -8.56 -27.83 19.00
CA LYS A 101 -8.63 -28.91 17.99
C LYS A 101 -9.97 -29.64 17.96
N GLU A 102 -10.70 -29.57 19.07
CA GLU A 102 -11.97 -30.25 19.25
C GLU A 102 -13.16 -29.45 18.74
N TYR A 103 -14.30 -30.12 18.59
CA TYR A 103 -15.55 -29.45 18.28
C TYR A 103 -16.05 -28.62 19.46
N VAL A 104 -16.46 -27.40 19.19
CA VAL A 104 -17.04 -26.48 20.18
C VAL A 104 -18.51 -26.30 19.89
N LYS A 105 -19.36 -26.50 20.90
CA LYS A 105 -20.81 -26.26 20.76
C LYS A 105 -21.10 -24.77 20.60
N VAL A 106 -21.97 -24.46 19.66
CA VAL A 106 -22.38 -23.07 19.39
C VAL A 106 -23.02 -22.41 20.61
N GLU A 107 -23.75 -23.20 21.41
CA GLU A 107 -24.36 -22.75 22.66
C GLU A 107 -23.31 -22.35 23.70
N ASP A 108 -22.19 -23.05 23.75
CA ASP A 108 -21.11 -22.72 24.69
C ASP A 108 -20.41 -21.42 24.28
N LEU A 109 -20.15 -21.22 22.99
CA LEU A 109 -19.66 -19.94 22.46
C LEU A 109 -20.65 -18.79 22.73
N SER A 110 -21.96 -19.03 22.56
CA SER A 110 -23.01 -18.04 22.86
C SER A 110 -22.98 -17.63 24.33
N ARG A 111 -22.83 -18.61 25.24
CA ARG A 111 -22.68 -18.35 26.66
C ARG A 111 -21.40 -17.62 27.02
N MET A 112 -20.27 -18.01 26.43
CA MET A 112 -18.97 -17.36 26.65
C MET A 112 -18.95 -15.90 26.19
N LEU A 113 -19.60 -15.61 25.08
CA LEU A 113 -19.68 -14.27 24.49
C LEU A 113 -20.85 -13.44 25.00
N PHE A 114 -21.69 -13.98 25.89
CA PHE A 114 -22.92 -13.34 26.41
C PHE A 114 -23.79 -12.74 25.29
N THR A 115 -23.92 -13.46 24.18
CA THR A 115 -24.70 -13.03 23.03
C THR A 115 -25.82 -14.00 22.68
N SER A 116 -26.80 -13.55 21.89
CA SER A 116 -27.88 -14.44 21.43
C SER A 116 -27.37 -15.39 20.34
N SER A 117 -27.97 -16.57 20.21
CA SER A 117 -27.66 -17.52 19.13
C SER A 117 -27.81 -16.89 17.74
N LYS A 118 -28.77 -15.97 17.56
CA LYS A 118 -28.97 -15.24 16.28
C LYS A 118 -27.80 -14.28 15.99
N THR A 119 -27.34 -13.54 16.98
CA THR A 119 -26.18 -12.64 16.86
C THR A 119 -24.91 -13.43 16.58
N LEU A 120 -24.69 -14.53 17.33
CA LEU A 120 -23.54 -15.41 17.12
C LEU A 120 -23.54 -16.03 15.73
N ALA A 121 -24.69 -16.44 15.21
CA ALA A 121 -24.79 -16.97 13.83
C ALA A 121 -24.33 -15.94 12.78
N GLY A 122 -24.65 -14.67 12.98
CA GLY A 122 -24.15 -13.58 12.14
C GLY A 122 -22.63 -13.41 12.25
N ASP A 123 -22.09 -13.37 13.49
CA ASP A 123 -20.66 -13.24 13.75
C ASP A 123 -19.87 -14.45 13.19
N LEU A 124 -20.40 -15.68 13.31
CA LEU A 124 -19.81 -16.89 12.72
C LEU A 124 -19.76 -16.83 11.19
N LYS A 125 -20.78 -16.29 10.54
CA LYS A 125 -20.79 -16.13 9.07
C LYS A 125 -19.71 -15.16 8.61
N GLU A 126 -19.49 -14.07 9.31
CA GLU A 126 -18.40 -13.13 9.01
C GLU A 126 -17.03 -13.73 9.34
N ALA A 127 -16.88 -14.47 10.45
CA ALA A 127 -15.67 -15.22 10.76
C ALA A 127 -15.34 -16.23 9.66
N GLU A 128 -16.33 -16.95 9.14
CA GLU A 128 -16.17 -17.92 8.05
C GLU A 128 -15.69 -17.27 6.76
N LYS A 129 -16.16 -16.06 6.42
CA LYS A 129 -15.64 -15.30 5.27
C LYS A 129 -14.16 -14.94 5.41
N ILE A 130 -13.74 -14.52 6.61
CA ILE A 130 -12.34 -14.22 6.91
C ILE A 130 -11.48 -15.47 6.78
N LEU A 131 -11.91 -16.58 7.38
CA LEU A 131 -11.22 -17.86 7.37
C LEU A 131 -11.10 -18.45 5.95
N ASN A 132 -12.15 -18.33 5.15
CA ASN A 132 -12.13 -18.76 3.74
C ASN A 132 -11.07 -18.02 2.91
N GLY A 133 -10.73 -16.77 3.28
CA GLY A 133 -9.61 -16.03 2.68
C GLY A 133 -8.23 -16.67 2.91
N TYR A 134 -8.13 -17.65 3.82
CA TYR A 134 -6.94 -18.45 4.08
C TYR A 134 -7.14 -19.93 3.68
N ASN A 135 -8.18 -20.26 2.92
CA ASN A 135 -8.57 -21.65 2.63
C ASN A 135 -8.84 -22.50 3.90
N ILE A 136 -9.33 -21.86 4.96
CA ILE A 136 -9.74 -22.52 6.19
C ILE A 136 -11.27 -22.53 6.23
N ASN A 137 -11.85 -23.72 6.42
CA ASN A 137 -13.28 -23.93 6.49
C ASN A 137 -13.75 -24.10 7.93
N LEU A 138 -14.97 -23.67 8.23
CA LEU A 138 -15.66 -23.91 9.47
C LEU A 138 -16.48 -25.20 9.33
N GLU A 139 -15.90 -26.34 9.77
CA GLU A 139 -16.60 -27.63 9.72
C GLU A 139 -17.69 -27.67 10.81
N ARG A 140 -18.91 -28.04 10.41
CA ARG A 140 -20.08 -28.19 11.31
C ARG A 140 -20.47 -29.66 11.40
N LYS A 141 -20.52 -30.19 12.62
CA LYS A 141 -20.96 -31.58 12.88
C LYS A 141 -22.19 -31.58 13.79
N PRO A 142 -23.32 -32.17 13.39
CA PRO A 142 -24.52 -32.24 14.21
C PRO A 142 -24.20 -32.79 15.61
N TYR A 143 -24.74 -32.18 16.66
CA TYR A 143 -24.55 -32.51 18.07
C TYR A 143 -23.14 -32.26 18.65
N TYR A 144 -22.10 -32.13 17.83
CA TYR A 144 -20.72 -31.88 18.29
C TYR A 144 -20.40 -30.38 18.26
N GLY A 145 -20.89 -29.65 17.27
CA GLY A 145 -20.63 -28.22 17.14
C GLY A 145 -19.79 -27.86 15.92
N ILE A 146 -18.85 -26.94 16.11
CA ILE A 146 -18.01 -26.36 15.04
C ILE A 146 -16.54 -26.52 15.37
N ARG A 147 -15.70 -26.68 14.33
CA ARG A 147 -14.22 -26.61 14.43
C ARG A 147 -13.62 -26.06 13.14
N LEU A 148 -12.37 -25.61 13.22
CA LEU A 148 -11.62 -25.22 12.02
C LEU A 148 -11.05 -26.46 11.32
N LYS A 149 -11.14 -26.43 9.98
CA LYS A 149 -10.53 -27.45 9.10
C LYS A 149 -9.77 -26.73 7.98
N GLY A 150 -8.48 -26.93 7.93
CA GLY A 150 -7.58 -26.35 6.94
C GLY A 150 -6.20 -26.97 7.04
N GLU A 151 -5.36 -26.70 6.04
CA GLU A 151 -3.95 -27.10 6.10
C GLU A 151 -3.20 -26.30 7.18
N GLU A 152 -2.25 -26.95 7.84
CA GLU A 152 -1.49 -26.34 8.94
C GLU A 152 -0.76 -25.06 8.51
N PHE A 153 -0.24 -25.03 7.29
CA PHE A 153 0.39 -23.84 6.73
C PHE A 153 -0.57 -22.64 6.72
N ASN A 154 -1.79 -22.83 6.23
CA ASN A 154 -2.81 -21.82 6.15
C ASN A 154 -3.29 -21.36 7.54
N LEU A 155 -3.42 -22.28 8.49
CA LEU A 155 -3.73 -21.95 9.88
C LEU A 155 -2.67 -21.04 10.49
N ARG A 156 -1.38 -21.32 10.28
CA ARG A 156 -0.28 -20.49 10.76
C ARG A 156 -0.24 -19.11 10.12
N LEU A 157 -0.56 -18.99 8.83
CA LEU A 157 -0.70 -17.69 8.16
C LEU A 157 -1.82 -16.86 8.80
N CYS A 158 -2.98 -17.48 9.07
CA CYS A 158 -4.09 -16.82 9.73
C CYS A 158 -3.73 -16.35 11.15
N ILE A 159 -3.02 -17.18 11.92
CA ILE A 159 -2.53 -16.83 13.27
C ILE A 159 -1.56 -15.64 13.20
N ALA A 160 -0.62 -15.66 12.27
CA ALA A 160 0.38 -14.59 12.12
C ALA A 160 -0.28 -13.25 11.78
N ASP A 161 -1.19 -13.23 10.81
CA ASP A 161 -1.94 -12.01 10.45
C ASP A 161 -2.76 -11.46 11.62
N TYR A 162 -3.37 -12.36 12.42
CA TYR A 162 -4.09 -11.99 13.63
C TYR A 162 -3.16 -11.34 14.67
N ILE A 163 -2.00 -11.94 14.92
CA ILE A 163 -0.99 -11.42 15.85
C ILE A 163 -0.51 -10.05 15.38
N GLU A 164 -0.18 -9.89 14.10
CA GLU A 164 0.27 -8.61 13.55
C GLU A 164 -0.77 -7.51 13.67
N LYS A 165 -2.05 -7.83 13.43
CA LYS A 165 -3.15 -6.87 13.59
C LYS A 165 -3.24 -6.37 15.02
N LYS A 166 -3.23 -7.27 16.02
CA LYS A 166 -3.29 -6.95 17.43
C LYS A 166 -2.08 -6.15 17.92
N SER A 167 -0.89 -6.50 17.46
CA SER A 167 0.35 -5.76 17.76
C SER A 167 0.26 -4.29 17.35
N ARG A 168 -0.35 -3.99 16.20
CA ARG A 168 -0.57 -2.59 15.75
C ARG A 168 -1.56 -1.84 16.63
N GLU A 169 -2.59 -2.52 17.12
CA GLU A 169 -3.57 -1.97 18.05
C GLU A 169 -3.01 -1.82 19.48
N LYS A 170 -1.72 -2.15 19.68
CA LYS A 170 -1.04 -2.18 21.00
C LYS A 170 -1.74 -3.06 22.04
N GLU A 171 -2.43 -4.07 21.57
CA GLU A 171 -3.09 -5.06 22.44
C GLU A 171 -2.17 -6.25 22.71
N LYS A 172 -2.17 -6.73 23.96
CA LYS A 172 -1.43 -7.95 24.31
C LYS A 172 -2.13 -9.18 23.75
N VAL A 173 -1.42 -9.95 22.96
CA VAL A 173 -1.91 -11.23 22.42
C VAL A 173 -1.47 -12.36 23.35
N LYS A 174 -2.40 -13.21 23.77
CA LYS A 174 -2.08 -14.39 24.64
C LYS A 174 -1.15 -15.39 23.95
N LEU A 175 -1.15 -15.42 22.63
CA LEU A 175 -0.32 -16.32 21.81
C LEU A 175 1.16 -15.90 21.78
N ILE A 176 1.50 -14.70 22.26
CA ILE A 176 2.86 -14.17 22.23
C ILE A 176 3.46 -14.15 23.62
N ASP A 177 4.60 -14.83 23.78
CA ASP A 177 5.49 -14.64 24.92
C ASP A 177 6.63 -13.70 24.51
N GLU A 178 6.66 -12.49 25.07
CA GLU A 178 7.67 -11.47 24.76
C GLU A 178 9.09 -11.95 25.10
N ASN A 179 9.28 -12.82 26.11
CA ASN A 179 10.60 -13.36 26.46
C ASN A 179 11.03 -14.43 25.47
N GLU A 180 10.13 -15.28 25.02
CA GLU A 180 10.41 -16.24 23.95
C GLU A 180 10.76 -15.53 22.64
N MET A 181 9.99 -14.50 22.25
CA MET A 181 10.30 -13.70 21.06
C MET A 181 11.70 -13.09 21.11
N LYS A 182 12.13 -12.56 22.26
CA LYS A 182 13.48 -12.03 22.41
C LYS A 182 14.57 -13.09 22.22
N LYS A 183 14.36 -14.29 22.78
CA LYS A 183 15.29 -15.41 22.59
C LYS A 183 15.37 -15.85 21.13
N ILE A 184 14.20 -15.98 20.47
CA ILE A 184 14.11 -16.31 19.04
C ILE A 184 14.83 -15.26 18.21
N ALA A 185 14.56 -13.97 18.47
CA ALA A 185 15.17 -12.86 17.76
C ALA A 185 16.69 -12.87 17.85
N THR A 186 17.25 -13.09 19.06
CA THR A 186 18.70 -13.18 19.26
C THR A 186 19.30 -14.31 18.43
N VAL A 187 18.75 -15.51 18.55
CA VAL A 187 19.26 -16.70 17.82
C VAL A 187 19.22 -16.51 16.32
N ILE A 188 18.10 -16.05 15.80
CA ILE A 188 17.92 -15.85 14.36
C ILE A 188 18.85 -14.75 13.86
N MET A 189 18.91 -13.60 14.54
CA MET A 189 19.79 -12.50 14.14
C MET A 189 21.26 -12.93 14.09
N ASP A 190 21.75 -13.66 15.11
CA ASP A 190 23.13 -14.12 15.17
C ASP A 190 23.41 -15.14 14.05
N THR A 191 22.46 -16.01 13.74
CA THR A 191 22.61 -16.99 12.67
C THR A 191 22.63 -16.29 11.31
N LEU A 192 21.69 -15.39 11.04
CA LEU A 192 21.61 -14.66 9.77
C LEU A 192 22.84 -13.78 9.53
N LYS A 193 23.38 -13.14 10.58
CA LYS A 193 24.63 -12.36 10.47
C LYS A 193 25.82 -13.23 10.09
N LYS A 194 25.97 -14.42 10.71
CA LYS A 194 27.07 -15.35 10.41
C LYS A 194 27.00 -15.91 9.00
N GLU A 195 25.80 -16.07 8.48
CA GLU A 195 25.55 -16.60 7.12
C GLU A 195 25.45 -15.49 6.06
N GLU A 196 25.70 -14.23 6.43
CA GLU A 196 25.58 -13.07 5.55
C GLU A 196 24.22 -13.01 4.82
N PHE A 197 23.16 -13.39 5.52
CA PHE A 197 21.81 -13.39 4.99
C PHE A 197 21.04 -12.16 5.42
N ASN A 198 20.55 -11.38 4.45
CA ASN A 198 19.92 -10.10 4.71
C ASN A 198 18.40 -10.18 4.56
N ILE A 199 17.71 -9.58 5.53
CA ILE A 199 16.27 -9.36 5.50
C ILE A 199 15.98 -7.95 6.03
N SER A 200 14.81 -7.37 5.69
CA SER A 200 14.40 -6.09 6.25
C SER A 200 13.91 -6.24 7.69
N ASP A 201 13.90 -5.15 8.46
CA ASP A 201 13.39 -5.16 9.84
C ASP A 201 11.94 -5.67 9.92
N VAL A 202 11.09 -5.24 8.97
CA VAL A 202 9.70 -5.69 8.88
C VAL A 202 9.64 -7.20 8.61
N ALA A 203 10.46 -7.70 7.67
CA ALA A 203 10.52 -9.13 7.36
C ALA A 203 11.09 -9.94 8.53
N PHE A 204 12.05 -9.38 9.28
CA PHE A 204 12.62 -10.01 10.48
C PHE A 204 11.58 -10.16 11.58
N GLN A 205 10.83 -9.11 11.91
CA GLN A 205 9.75 -9.18 12.90
C GLN A 205 8.69 -10.23 12.52
N ASN A 206 8.28 -10.23 11.27
CA ASN A 206 7.33 -11.21 10.75
C ASN A 206 7.90 -12.66 10.84
N LEU A 207 9.19 -12.87 10.53
CA LEU A 207 9.84 -14.17 10.65
C LEU A 207 9.81 -14.68 12.10
N ILE A 208 10.10 -13.83 13.09
CA ILE A 208 10.07 -14.19 14.51
C ILE A 208 8.69 -14.67 14.92
N ILE A 209 7.63 -13.97 14.49
CA ILE A 209 6.24 -14.37 14.74
C ILE A 209 5.95 -15.76 14.19
N HIS A 210 6.35 -16.04 12.94
CA HIS A 210 6.15 -17.36 12.32
C HIS A 210 6.93 -18.47 13.01
N ILE A 211 8.15 -18.20 13.47
CA ILE A 211 8.95 -19.18 14.24
C ILE A 211 8.32 -19.44 15.61
N GLN A 212 7.82 -18.42 16.31
CA GLN A 212 7.14 -18.62 17.59
C GLN A 212 5.86 -19.45 17.42
N ILE A 213 5.09 -19.18 16.35
CA ILE A 213 3.92 -19.99 16.01
C ILE A 213 4.36 -21.44 15.75
N ALA A 214 5.41 -21.65 14.94
CA ALA A 214 5.93 -22.99 14.64
C ALA A 214 6.31 -23.74 15.90
N LEU A 215 7.05 -23.14 16.83
CA LEU A 215 7.43 -23.76 18.10
C LEU A 215 6.21 -24.26 18.89
N LYS A 216 5.18 -23.41 19.06
CA LYS A 216 3.95 -23.80 19.75
C LYS A 216 3.19 -24.91 19.03
N ARG A 217 3.13 -24.86 17.71
CA ARG A 217 2.42 -25.87 16.92
C ARG A 217 3.16 -27.21 16.93
N ILE A 218 4.50 -27.19 16.96
CA ILE A 218 5.34 -28.42 17.14
C ILE A 218 5.07 -29.05 18.50
N GLU A 219 5.02 -28.26 19.59
CA GLU A 219 4.64 -28.75 20.93
C GLU A 219 3.27 -29.45 20.96
N GLU A 220 2.35 -28.98 20.13
CA GLU A 220 1.02 -29.54 19.94
C GLU A 220 0.98 -30.73 18.94
N ASN A 221 2.11 -31.17 18.41
CA ASN A 221 2.22 -32.20 17.35
C ASN A 221 1.44 -31.83 16.08
N CYS A 222 1.43 -30.54 15.71
CA CYS A 222 0.87 -30.05 14.47
C CYS A 222 2.00 -29.62 13.53
N TYR A 223 2.21 -30.37 12.48
CA TYR A 223 3.31 -30.14 11.53
C TYR A 223 2.79 -29.71 10.18
N VAL A 224 3.56 -28.84 9.50
CA VAL A 224 3.25 -28.44 8.13
C VAL A 224 3.62 -29.60 7.19
N PRO A 225 2.68 -30.12 6.38
CA PRO A 225 3.00 -31.12 5.38
C PRO A 225 3.72 -30.42 4.20
N VAL A 226 5.04 -30.47 4.19
CA VAL A 226 5.83 -29.90 3.08
C VAL A 226 6.41 -31.03 2.27
N GLU A 227 6.06 -31.10 0.98
CA GLU A 227 6.63 -32.06 0.04
C GLU A 227 8.03 -31.56 -0.38
N GLU A 228 9.04 -32.37 -0.12
CA GLU A 228 10.46 -32.06 -0.37
C GLU A 228 10.73 -31.67 -1.85
N GLU A 229 10.07 -32.35 -2.79
CA GLU A 229 10.21 -32.09 -4.22
C GLU A 229 9.75 -30.67 -4.59
N LYS A 230 8.65 -30.20 -3.99
CA LYS A 230 8.15 -28.82 -4.19
C LYS A 230 9.05 -27.76 -3.54
N LEU A 231 9.74 -28.11 -2.46
CA LEU A 231 10.71 -27.21 -1.84
C LEU A 231 11.90 -26.94 -2.74
N LYS A 232 12.47 -28.01 -3.33
CA LYS A 232 13.67 -27.91 -4.18
C LYS A 232 13.47 -27.06 -5.43
N GLU A 233 12.24 -26.90 -5.92
CA GLU A 233 11.91 -26.07 -7.07
C GLU A 233 12.05 -24.56 -6.78
N TYR A 234 11.79 -24.13 -5.52
CA TYR A 234 11.68 -22.71 -5.17
C TYR A 234 12.71 -22.22 -4.16
N ILE A 235 13.36 -23.14 -3.43
CA ILE A 235 14.28 -22.81 -2.34
C ILE A 235 15.66 -23.32 -2.70
N SER A 236 16.66 -22.43 -2.67
CA SER A 236 18.02 -22.83 -2.91
C SER A 236 18.59 -23.63 -1.72
N GLU A 237 19.60 -24.45 -1.99
CA GLU A 237 20.34 -25.18 -0.95
C GLU A 237 20.90 -24.24 0.14
N LYS A 238 21.21 -22.99 -0.21
CA LYS A 238 21.70 -21.99 0.75
C LYS A 238 20.62 -21.61 1.76
N GLU A 239 19.40 -21.28 1.33
CA GLU A 239 18.30 -20.93 2.24
C GLU A 239 17.91 -22.12 3.13
N PHE A 240 17.89 -23.32 2.58
CA PHE A 240 17.57 -24.52 3.35
C PHE A 240 18.63 -24.79 4.43
N ARG A 241 19.92 -24.73 4.10
CA ARG A 241 21.03 -24.87 5.07
C ARG A 241 21.01 -23.79 6.16
N ILE A 242 20.61 -22.54 5.82
CA ILE A 242 20.46 -21.49 6.83
C ILE A 242 19.29 -21.81 7.75
N ALA A 243 18.18 -22.32 7.21
CA ALA A 243 17.04 -22.76 8.01
C ALA A 243 17.42 -23.88 8.97
N GLU A 244 18.19 -24.88 8.53
CA GLU A 244 18.73 -25.95 9.39
C GLU A 244 19.57 -25.40 10.55
N LYS A 245 20.47 -24.44 10.28
CA LYS A 245 21.26 -23.80 11.33
C LYS A 245 20.39 -22.98 12.30
N CYS A 246 19.40 -22.27 11.80
CA CYS A 246 18.45 -21.53 12.64
C CYS A 246 17.68 -22.49 13.57
N THR A 247 17.07 -23.53 13.01
CA THR A 247 16.28 -24.51 13.77
C THR A 247 17.14 -25.29 14.75
N HIS A 248 18.33 -25.77 14.36
CA HIS A 248 19.25 -26.43 15.27
C HIS A 248 19.66 -25.56 16.48
N ASN A 249 19.88 -24.26 16.28
CA ASN A 249 20.19 -23.36 17.38
C ASN A 249 18.96 -23.13 18.29
N LEU A 250 17.74 -23.09 17.72
CA LEU A 250 16.50 -23.01 18.49
C LEU A 250 16.23 -24.30 19.29
N GLU A 251 16.50 -25.48 18.74
CA GLU A 251 16.36 -26.77 19.43
C GLU A 251 17.16 -26.83 20.74
N LYS A 252 18.37 -26.25 20.75
CA LYS A 252 19.22 -26.20 21.95
C LYS A 252 18.60 -25.36 23.07
N ILE A 253 17.87 -24.28 22.70
CA ILE A 253 17.31 -23.34 23.69
C ILE A 253 15.92 -23.80 24.16
N PHE A 254 15.07 -24.23 23.22
CA PHE A 254 13.68 -24.59 23.52
C PHE A 254 13.48 -26.08 23.85
N LYS A 255 14.53 -26.93 23.65
CA LYS A 255 14.49 -28.40 23.88
C LYS A 255 13.39 -29.09 23.07
N ILE A 256 13.11 -28.60 21.88
CA ILE A 256 12.13 -29.12 20.93
C ILE A 256 12.93 -29.62 19.70
N LYS A 257 12.47 -30.64 19.00
CA LYS A 257 13.05 -31.09 17.72
C LYS A 257 12.21 -30.54 16.56
N PHE A 258 12.88 -30.02 15.55
CA PHE A 258 12.27 -29.61 14.29
C PHE A 258 12.34 -30.76 13.29
N PRO A 259 11.20 -31.35 12.89
CA PRO A 259 11.17 -32.25 11.75
C PRO A 259 11.60 -31.57 10.46
N GLU A 260 12.01 -32.30 9.46
CA GLU A 260 12.47 -31.78 8.18
C GLU A 260 11.43 -30.88 7.50
N SER A 261 10.14 -31.23 7.58
CA SER A 261 9.03 -30.40 7.08
C SER A 261 8.97 -29.05 7.73
N GLU A 262 9.34 -28.91 9.00
CA GLU A 262 9.37 -27.64 9.74
C GLU A 262 10.63 -26.81 9.40
N ILE A 263 11.74 -27.46 9.10
CA ILE A 263 12.93 -26.80 8.53
C ILE A 263 12.56 -26.22 7.18
N GLY A 264 11.83 -26.98 6.34
CA GLY A 264 11.28 -26.49 5.07
C GLY A 264 10.37 -25.29 5.24
N TYR A 265 9.51 -25.29 6.25
CA TYR A 265 8.65 -24.14 6.58
C TYR A 265 9.49 -22.88 6.88
N VAL A 266 10.53 -23.00 7.71
CA VAL A 266 11.45 -21.88 8.00
C VAL A 266 12.18 -21.43 6.74
N ALA A 267 12.63 -22.38 5.89
CA ALA A 267 13.32 -22.09 4.64
C ALA A 267 12.43 -21.28 3.66
N ILE A 268 11.13 -21.63 3.54
CA ILE A 268 10.14 -20.86 2.76
C ILE A 268 10.08 -19.41 3.25
N HIS A 269 10.01 -19.22 4.57
CA HIS A 269 9.94 -17.89 5.15
C HIS A 269 11.23 -17.09 4.96
N LEU A 270 12.41 -17.72 5.02
CA LEU A 270 13.69 -17.07 4.71
C LEU A 270 13.75 -16.65 3.23
N ALA A 271 13.48 -17.57 2.31
CA ALA A 271 13.53 -17.33 0.88
C ALA A 271 12.56 -16.24 0.43
N GLY A 272 11.33 -16.23 0.98
CA GLY A 272 10.32 -15.20 0.70
C GLY A 272 10.63 -13.81 1.28
N LYS A 273 11.64 -13.67 2.16
CA LYS A 273 12.00 -12.43 2.86
C LYS A 273 13.42 -11.95 2.55
N LYS A 274 14.15 -12.65 1.70
CA LYS A 274 15.53 -12.34 1.32
C LYS A 274 15.66 -10.95 0.73
N LEU A 275 16.67 -10.19 1.16
CA LEU A 275 17.12 -8.96 0.54
C LEU A 275 18.48 -9.16 -0.11
N PHE A 276 18.65 -8.61 -1.29
CA PHE A 276 19.92 -8.57 -1.97
C PHE A 276 20.66 -7.27 -1.60
N LYS A 277 21.93 -7.37 -1.15
CA LYS A 277 22.78 -6.20 -0.82
C LYS A 277 23.51 -5.69 -2.06
N GLY A 278 23.56 -4.36 -2.20
CA GLY A 278 24.47 -3.63 -3.09
C GLY A 278 24.03 -3.57 -4.56
N ASN A 279 24.76 -2.75 -5.31
CA ASN A 279 24.68 -2.72 -6.78
C ASN A 279 25.24 -4.03 -7.33
N MET A 280 24.37 -4.90 -7.79
CA MET A 280 24.74 -6.22 -8.30
C MET A 280 25.56 -6.21 -9.61
N ILE A 281 25.82 -5.06 -10.17
CA ILE A 281 26.73 -4.90 -11.32
C ILE A 281 28.17 -5.30 -10.93
N GLU A 282 28.50 -5.30 -9.63
CA GLU A 282 29.82 -5.66 -9.10
C GLU A 282 29.93 -7.13 -8.61
N ASN A 283 28.83 -7.86 -8.49
CA ASN A 283 28.86 -9.27 -8.07
C ASN A 283 28.73 -10.21 -9.28
N GLU A 284 29.83 -10.76 -9.72
CA GLU A 284 29.98 -11.62 -10.91
C GLU A 284 29.09 -12.89 -10.97
N ASN A 285 28.29 -13.21 -9.91
CA ASN A 285 27.58 -14.49 -9.80
C ASN A 285 26.05 -14.36 -9.61
N PHE A 286 25.44 -13.22 -9.96
CA PHE A 286 23.98 -13.14 -9.88
C PHE A 286 23.31 -13.61 -11.17
N ILE A 287 22.78 -14.82 -11.14
CA ILE A 287 21.98 -15.37 -12.25
C ILE A 287 20.53 -15.02 -12.01
N ILE A 288 19.97 -14.14 -12.82
CA ILE A 288 18.53 -13.91 -12.88
C ILE A 288 17.95 -15.12 -13.62
N ASP A 289 17.07 -15.82 -12.94
CA ASP A 289 16.29 -16.93 -13.48
C ASP A 289 15.50 -16.44 -14.71
N GLN A 290 15.40 -17.30 -15.73
CA GLN A 290 14.77 -16.95 -17.02
C GLN A 290 13.30 -16.58 -16.85
N GLU A 291 12.56 -17.19 -15.93
CA GLU A 291 11.16 -16.88 -15.64
C GLU A 291 11.02 -15.45 -15.11
N ILE A 292 11.83 -15.07 -14.12
CA ILE A 292 11.84 -13.71 -13.56
C ILE A 292 12.25 -12.67 -14.62
N SER A 293 13.24 -13.00 -15.44
CA SER A 293 13.64 -12.13 -16.57
C SER A 293 12.50 -11.89 -17.55
N ASN A 294 11.74 -12.93 -17.88
CA ASN A 294 10.57 -12.84 -18.76
C ASN A 294 9.47 -11.99 -18.12
N ILE A 295 9.16 -12.20 -16.84
CA ILE A 295 8.16 -11.41 -16.10
C ILE A 295 8.55 -9.93 -16.11
N VAL A 296 9.82 -9.59 -15.80
CA VAL A 296 10.29 -8.20 -15.83
C VAL A 296 10.12 -7.59 -17.23
N ASN A 297 10.52 -8.32 -18.29
CA ASN A 297 10.38 -7.86 -19.67
C ASN A 297 8.92 -7.56 -20.04
N GLU A 298 8.00 -8.45 -19.69
CA GLU A 298 6.57 -8.28 -19.96
C GLU A 298 5.96 -7.14 -19.14
N MET A 299 6.35 -6.98 -17.87
CA MET A 299 5.94 -5.86 -17.04
C MET A 299 6.35 -4.52 -17.66
N LEU A 300 7.62 -4.39 -18.07
CA LEU A 300 8.13 -3.16 -18.70
C LEU A 300 7.50 -2.90 -20.06
N LYS A 301 7.25 -3.95 -20.85
CA LYS A 301 6.53 -3.86 -22.12
C LYS A 301 5.10 -3.35 -21.92
N LYS A 302 4.35 -3.89 -20.94
CA LYS A 302 3.00 -3.42 -20.60
C LYS A 302 3.02 -1.94 -20.22
N ILE A 303 4.00 -1.51 -19.41
CA ILE A 303 4.14 -0.09 -19.05
C ILE A 303 4.36 0.77 -20.30
N TYR A 304 5.26 0.34 -21.20
CA TYR A 304 5.50 1.06 -22.45
C TYR A 304 4.25 1.12 -23.34
N ASP A 305 3.54 0.02 -23.49
CA ASP A 305 2.36 -0.05 -24.34
C ASP A 305 1.25 0.87 -23.86
N ALA A 306 1.02 0.94 -22.53
CA ALA A 306 -0.07 1.72 -21.95
C ALA A 306 0.29 3.18 -21.66
N PHE A 307 1.52 3.46 -21.19
CA PHE A 307 1.92 4.76 -20.67
C PHE A 307 2.98 5.47 -21.49
N LYS A 308 3.61 4.79 -22.45
CA LYS A 308 4.72 5.29 -23.30
C LYS A 308 5.99 5.68 -22.54
N PHE A 309 6.20 5.13 -21.36
CA PHE A 309 7.47 5.21 -20.65
C PHE A 309 8.37 4.05 -21.03
N ASP A 310 9.46 4.33 -21.70
CA ASP A 310 10.43 3.31 -22.11
C ASP A 310 11.49 3.09 -21.04
N PHE A 311 11.41 1.95 -20.37
CA PHE A 311 12.42 1.48 -19.42
C PHE A 311 13.24 0.31 -19.95
N SER A 312 13.17 0.01 -21.24
CA SER A 312 13.84 -1.16 -21.84
C SER A 312 15.36 -1.14 -21.64
N ARG A 313 15.98 0.05 -21.60
CA ARG A 313 17.41 0.27 -21.40
C ARG A 313 17.82 0.58 -19.96
N ASP A 314 16.88 0.71 -19.04
CA ASP A 314 17.17 0.97 -17.62
C ASP A 314 17.59 -0.32 -16.92
N LEU A 315 18.91 -0.60 -16.96
CA LEU A 315 19.47 -1.80 -16.35
C LEU A 315 19.27 -1.83 -14.83
N GLU A 316 19.38 -0.68 -14.15
CA GLU A 316 19.18 -0.60 -12.70
C GLU A 316 17.76 -0.96 -12.31
N LEU A 317 16.75 -0.45 -13.02
CA LEU A 317 15.35 -0.82 -12.78
C LEU A 317 15.13 -2.31 -13.02
N ARG A 318 15.68 -2.86 -14.10
CA ARG A 318 15.53 -4.29 -14.44
C ARG A 318 16.10 -5.17 -13.35
N VAL A 319 17.29 -4.84 -12.86
CA VAL A 319 17.95 -5.57 -11.76
C VAL A 319 17.16 -5.42 -10.47
N ALA A 320 16.75 -4.19 -10.10
CA ALA A 320 15.98 -3.94 -8.89
C ALA A 320 14.61 -4.67 -8.88
N LEU A 321 13.92 -4.67 -10.01
CA LEU A 321 12.69 -5.45 -10.18
C LEU A 321 12.97 -6.95 -10.02
N ALA A 322 13.99 -7.50 -10.71
CA ALA A 322 14.32 -8.92 -10.59
C ALA A 322 14.65 -9.32 -9.14
N GLN A 323 15.44 -8.52 -8.42
CA GLN A 323 15.77 -8.72 -7.01
C GLN A 323 14.53 -8.76 -6.12
N HIS A 324 13.55 -7.89 -6.40
CA HIS A 324 12.29 -7.85 -5.66
C HIS A 324 11.37 -9.02 -6.04
N LEU A 325 11.30 -9.37 -7.32
CA LEU A 325 10.37 -10.39 -7.83
C LEU A 325 10.78 -11.82 -7.46
N MET A 326 12.07 -12.10 -7.27
CA MET A 326 12.54 -13.44 -6.84
C MET A 326 11.92 -13.86 -5.50
N PRO A 327 12.04 -13.12 -4.40
CA PRO A 327 11.36 -13.47 -3.15
C PRO A 327 9.83 -13.28 -3.24
N LEU A 328 9.33 -12.35 -4.05
CA LEU A 328 7.91 -12.16 -4.28
C LEU A 328 7.25 -13.40 -4.90
N ARG A 329 7.91 -14.06 -5.86
CA ARG A 329 7.44 -15.32 -6.45
C ARG A 329 7.12 -16.35 -5.39
N ILE A 330 8.01 -16.52 -4.40
CA ILE A 330 7.82 -17.45 -3.28
C ILE A 330 6.62 -17.03 -2.43
N ARG A 331 6.53 -15.74 -2.08
CA ARG A 331 5.38 -15.22 -1.32
C ARG A 331 4.05 -15.44 -2.05
N VAL A 332 4.00 -15.24 -3.35
CA VAL A 332 2.80 -15.47 -4.16
C VAL A 332 2.46 -16.95 -4.21
N LYS A 333 3.45 -17.84 -4.38
CA LYS A 333 3.25 -19.29 -4.44
C LYS A 333 2.65 -19.83 -3.13
N PHE A 334 3.19 -19.40 -2.00
CA PHE A 334 2.82 -19.85 -0.66
C PHE A 334 1.80 -18.94 0.06
N ASP A 335 1.11 -18.04 -0.65
CA ASP A 335 0.10 -17.12 -0.11
C ASP A 335 0.59 -16.29 1.11
N MET A 336 1.90 -16.05 1.18
CA MET A 336 2.51 -15.26 2.24
C MET A 336 2.22 -13.78 2.01
N LYS A 337 1.86 -13.08 3.07
CA LYS A 337 1.60 -11.63 3.01
C LYS A 337 2.78 -10.85 3.58
N MET A 338 3.13 -9.76 2.93
CA MET A 338 4.09 -8.79 3.41
C MET A 338 3.44 -7.42 3.43
N LYS A 339 3.47 -6.76 4.58
CA LYS A 339 2.88 -5.43 4.74
C LYS A 339 3.86 -4.33 4.35
N ASN A 340 3.32 -3.30 3.72
CA ASN A 340 4.07 -2.10 3.36
C ASN A 340 3.62 -0.93 4.25
N PRO A 341 4.42 -0.54 5.26
CA PRO A 341 4.04 0.54 6.19
C PRO A 341 3.96 1.91 5.51
N MET A 342 4.52 2.05 4.31
CA MET A 342 4.52 3.31 3.54
C MET A 342 3.46 3.33 2.43
N LEU A 343 2.59 2.32 2.32
CA LEU A 343 1.67 2.17 1.18
C LEU A 343 0.86 3.44 0.89
N ASP A 344 0.25 4.04 1.92
CA ASP A 344 -0.58 5.24 1.75
C ASP A 344 0.25 6.43 1.24
N LYS A 345 1.47 6.62 1.79
CA LYS A 345 2.40 7.66 1.33
C LYS A 345 2.89 7.40 -0.10
N ILE A 346 3.11 6.14 -0.47
CA ILE A 346 3.50 5.76 -1.85
C ILE A 346 2.37 6.10 -2.82
N LYS A 347 1.13 5.76 -2.49
CA LYS A 347 -0.03 6.11 -3.31
C LYS A 347 -0.17 7.63 -3.48
N GLU A 348 0.05 8.38 -2.42
CA GLU A 348 -0.05 9.84 -2.41
C GLU A 348 1.08 10.50 -3.21
N ARG A 349 2.35 10.15 -2.92
CA ARG A 349 3.51 10.83 -3.51
C ARG A 349 3.91 10.31 -4.88
N PHE A 350 3.76 9.01 -5.12
CA PHE A 350 4.20 8.32 -6.34
C PHE A 350 3.04 7.67 -7.10
N SER A 351 1.93 8.40 -7.19
CA SER A 351 0.68 7.91 -7.78
C SER A 351 0.83 7.36 -9.19
N LEU A 352 1.65 8.00 -10.04
CA LEU A 352 1.94 7.51 -11.40
C LEU A 352 2.67 6.17 -11.35
N ALA A 353 3.75 6.08 -10.56
CA ALA A 353 4.51 4.85 -10.39
C ALA A 353 3.64 3.71 -9.82
N TYR A 354 2.76 4.03 -8.85
CA TYR A 354 1.81 3.09 -8.29
C TYR A 354 0.80 2.59 -9.34
N THR A 355 0.31 3.48 -10.21
CA THR A 355 -0.58 3.13 -11.32
C THR A 355 0.10 2.20 -12.33
N MET A 356 1.35 2.52 -12.70
CA MET A 356 2.15 1.67 -13.58
C MET A 356 2.42 0.30 -12.94
N ALA A 357 2.81 0.28 -11.65
CA ALA A 357 3.04 -0.96 -10.90
C ALA A 357 1.80 -1.83 -10.85
N LYS A 358 0.64 -1.22 -10.57
CA LYS A 358 -0.66 -1.91 -10.52
C LYS A 358 -1.00 -2.54 -11.88
N TYR A 359 -0.73 -1.82 -12.97
CA TYR A 359 -0.93 -2.37 -14.31
C TYR A 359 0.05 -3.48 -14.64
N ALA A 360 1.34 -3.24 -14.41
CA ALA A 360 2.38 -4.23 -14.67
C ALA A 360 2.20 -5.51 -13.83
N SER A 361 1.65 -5.40 -12.60
CA SER A 361 1.40 -6.54 -11.72
C SER A 361 0.40 -7.56 -12.27
N THR A 362 -0.40 -7.21 -13.30
CA THR A 362 -1.28 -8.17 -13.99
C THR A 362 -0.50 -9.31 -14.65
N THR A 363 0.79 -9.12 -14.93
CA THR A 363 1.69 -10.18 -15.41
C THR A 363 1.75 -11.35 -14.43
N PHE A 364 1.71 -11.10 -13.12
CA PHE A 364 1.68 -12.17 -12.12
C PHE A 364 0.43 -13.03 -12.20
N TYR A 365 -0.72 -12.44 -12.52
CA TYR A 365 -1.94 -13.21 -12.74
C TYR A 365 -1.80 -14.14 -13.95
N GLU A 366 -1.14 -13.70 -15.01
CA GLU A 366 -0.90 -14.53 -16.21
C GLU A 366 0.02 -15.72 -15.94
N TYR A 367 1.05 -15.53 -15.08
CA TYR A 367 2.01 -16.61 -14.73
C TYR A 367 1.52 -17.52 -13.59
N TYR A 368 0.88 -16.97 -12.55
CA TYR A 368 0.59 -17.71 -11.31
C TYR A 368 -0.91 -17.84 -11.01
N ASN A 369 -1.80 -17.28 -11.83
CA ASN A 369 -3.25 -17.18 -11.57
C ASN A 369 -3.57 -16.54 -10.20
N LYS A 370 -2.71 -15.62 -9.72
CA LYS A 370 -2.84 -14.92 -8.44
C LYS A 370 -2.59 -13.43 -8.61
N ASN A 371 -3.44 -12.61 -7.99
CA ASN A 371 -3.26 -11.15 -7.96
C ASN A 371 -2.33 -10.76 -6.83
N LEU A 372 -1.44 -9.78 -7.07
CA LEU A 372 -0.61 -9.19 -6.04
C LEU A 372 -1.45 -8.34 -5.07
N SER A 373 -1.05 -8.33 -3.80
CA SER A 373 -1.62 -7.41 -2.81
C SER A 373 -1.23 -5.96 -3.10
N GLU A 374 -2.01 -5.00 -2.59
CA GLU A 374 -1.66 -3.57 -2.72
C GLU A 374 -0.31 -3.24 -2.06
N ASP A 375 0.04 -3.93 -0.99
CA ASP A 375 1.31 -3.81 -0.29
C ASP A 375 2.51 -4.16 -1.22
N GLU A 376 2.41 -5.27 -1.96
CA GLU A 376 3.43 -5.71 -2.92
C GLU A 376 3.51 -4.79 -4.14
N ILE A 377 2.38 -4.34 -4.65
CA ILE A 377 2.31 -3.33 -5.71
C ILE A 377 3.01 -2.05 -5.27
N GLY A 378 2.88 -1.66 -3.99
CA GLY A 378 3.58 -0.52 -3.43
C GLY A 378 5.11 -0.65 -3.48
N TYR A 379 5.66 -1.82 -3.21
CA TYR A 379 7.11 -2.06 -3.33
C TYR A 379 7.60 -2.01 -4.79
N ILE A 380 6.84 -2.55 -5.72
CA ILE A 380 7.13 -2.43 -7.17
C ILE A 380 7.09 -0.95 -7.59
N ALA A 381 6.11 -0.20 -7.08
CA ALA A 381 5.95 1.22 -7.37
C ALA A 381 7.16 2.07 -6.94
N LEU A 382 7.82 1.73 -5.83
CA LEU A 382 9.04 2.44 -5.40
C LEU A 382 10.19 2.29 -6.40
N ASN A 383 10.38 1.10 -6.98
CA ASN A 383 11.39 0.88 -8.01
C ASN A 383 11.08 1.69 -9.29
N LEU A 384 9.81 1.72 -9.70
CA LEU A 384 9.38 2.52 -10.84
C LEU A 384 9.47 4.02 -10.55
N ALA A 385 9.17 4.47 -9.33
CA ALA A 385 9.32 5.87 -8.94
C ALA A 385 10.77 6.34 -9.06
N LEU A 386 11.72 5.52 -8.59
CA LEU A 386 13.14 5.82 -8.71
C LEU A 386 13.58 5.90 -10.18
N ALA A 387 13.13 4.98 -11.02
CA ALA A 387 13.41 4.99 -12.45
C ALA A 387 12.83 6.24 -13.15
N LEU A 388 11.61 6.64 -12.77
CA LEU A 388 11.00 7.88 -13.27
C LEU A 388 11.79 9.12 -12.85
N GLU A 389 12.32 9.17 -11.63
CA GLU A 389 13.16 10.29 -11.19
C GLU A 389 14.52 10.32 -11.92
N ARG A 390 15.13 9.15 -12.20
CA ARG A 390 16.34 9.11 -13.06
C ARG A 390 16.06 9.65 -14.47
N GLN A 391 15.02 9.16 -15.14
CA GLN A 391 14.63 9.67 -16.46
C GLN A 391 14.27 11.16 -16.45
N ARG A 392 13.77 11.70 -15.31
CA ARG A 392 13.48 13.12 -15.17
C ARG A 392 14.74 13.97 -15.22
N LYS A 393 15.82 13.53 -14.58
CA LYS A 393 17.10 14.23 -14.61
C LYS A 393 17.68 14.29 -16.03
N ASP A 394 17.51 13.21 -16.80
CA ASP A 394 18.06 13.13 -18.16
C ASP A 394 17.26 13.93 -19.19
N ILE A 395 15.92 14.04 -19.03
CA ILE A 395 15.06 14.72 -20.03
C ILE A 395 15.08 16.25 -19.87
N ASN A 396 15.40 16.78 -18.71
CA ASN A 396 15.36 18.22 -18.44
C ASN A 396 16.70 18.93 -18.61
N LYS A 397 17.78 18.22 -18.95
CA LYS A 397 19.06 18.87 -19.24
C LYS A 397 18.98 19.61 -20.57
N LYS A 398 19.52 20.83 -20.56
CA LYS A 398 19.47 21.78 -21.67
C LYS A 398 20.87 22.06 -22.18
N THR A 399 21.00 22.21 -23.49
CA THR A 399 22.22 22.78 -24.11
C THR A 399 22.13 24.29 -24.04
N VAL A 400 23.01 24.92 -23.28
CA VAL A 400 22.99 26.34 -22.98
C VAL A 400 24.18 27.03 -23.65
N LEU A 401 23.93 28.09 -24.39
CA LEU A 401 24.99 28.98 -24.91
C LEU A 401 25.19 30.14 -23.92
N LEU A 402 26.37 30.25 -23.36
CA LEU A 402 26.76 31.34 -22.47
C LEU A 402 27.59 32.38 -23.27
N VAL A 403 27.00 33.57 -23.42
CA VAL A 403 27.61 34.67 -24.19
C VAL A 403 28.20 35.69 -23.22
N CYS A 404 29.47 35.99 -23.37
CA CYS A 404 30.19 36.93 -22.51
C CYS A 404 31.14 37.80 -23.31
N SER A 405 31.23 39.11 -22.92
CA SER A 405 32.18 40.04 -23.56
C SER A 405 33.55 40.06 -22.91
N SER A 406 33.72 39.36 -21.81
CA SER A 406 34.97 39.31 -21.05
C SER A 406 35.93 38.28 -21.66
N GLY A 407 37.24 38.44 -21.44
CA GLY A 407 38.27 37.58 -21.99
C GLY A 407 38.14 36.11 -21.54
N LYS A 408 38.87 35.20 -22.20
CA LYS A 408 38.75 33.73 -22.12
C LYS A 408 38.69 33.21 -20.67
N GLY A 409 39.57 33.72 -19.77
CA GLY A 409 39.62 33.28 -18.38
C GLY A 409 38.36 33.64 -17.58
N SER A 410 37.79 34.80 -17.86
CA SER A 410 36.52 35.22 -17.23
C SER A 410 35.31 34.41 -17.73
N ALA A 411 35.29 34.06 -19.00
CA ALA A 411 34.25 33.22 -19.58
C ALA A 411 34.32 31.78 -19.04
N GLU A 412 35.53 31.24 -18.84
CA GLU A 412 35.72 29.91 -18.21
C GLU A 412 35.27 29.87 -16.76
N LEU A 413 35.61 30.92 -15.99
CA LEU A 413 35.14 31.02 -14.57
C LEU A 413 33.63 31.12 -14.50
N LEU A 414 33.01 31.94 -15.34
CA LEU A 414 31.57 32.09 -15.42
C LEU A 414 30.91 30.76 -15.78
N ALA A 415 31.44 30.05 -16.79
CA ALA A 415 30.94 28.72 -17.18
C ALA A 415 31.05 27.70 -16.04
N TYR A 416 32.17 27.71 -15.31
CA TYR A 416 32.36 26.85 -14.14
C TYR A 416 31.30 27.14 -13.06
N THR A 417 31.11 28.40 -12.70
CA THR A 417 30.13 28.83 -11.68
C THR A 417 28.72 28.45 -12.05
N TYR A 418 28.34 28.64 -13.34
CA TYR A 418 27.01 28.27 -13.82
C TYR A 418 26.82 26.74 -13.89
N LYS A 419 27.86 26.00 -14.24
CA LYS A 419 27.83 24.54 -14.24
C LYS A 419 27.75 23.96 -12.83
N GLU A 420 28.40 24.58 -11.85
CA GLU A 420 28.28 24.22 -10.44
C GLU A 420 26.88 24.51 -9.89
N ALA A 421 26.31 25.67 -10.16
CA ALA A 421 25.01 26.09 -9.66
C ALA A 421 23.81 25.39 -10.36
N PHE A 422 23.96 25.04 -11.64
CA PHE A 422 22.87 24.55 -12.50
C PHE A 422 23.19 23.26 -13.26
N GLY A 423 24.26 22.52 -12.91
CA GLY A 423 24.69 21.33 -13.63
C GLY A 423 23.64 20.23 -13.70
N GLU A 424 22.68 20.21 -12.79
CA GLU A 424 21.52 19.30 -12.85
C GLU A 424 20.55 19.61 -14.02
N TYR A 425 20.55 20.86 -14.53
CA TYR A 425 19.71 21.35 -15.63
C TYR A 425 20.47 21.45 -16.97
N ILE A 426 21.81 21.39 -16.96
CA ILE A 426 22.66 21.63 -18.11
C ILE A 426 23.24 20.30 -18.60
N GLU A 427 22.97 19.95 -19.85
CA GLU A 427 23.62 18.84 -20.55
C GLU A 427 24.97 19.30 -21.08
N GLU A 428 24.97 20.41 -21.82
CA GLU A 428 26.14 21.01 -22.40
C GLU A 428 26.11 22.54 -22.18
N LEU A 429 27.24 23.11 -21.78
CA LEU A 429 27.44 24.55 -21.66
C LEU A 429 28.49 25.00 -22.63
N ILE A 430 28.08 25.70 -23.68
CA ILE A 430 28.96 26.23 -24.74
C ILE A 430 29.21 27.70 -24.41
N THR A 431 30.45 28.15 -24.47
CA THR A 431 30.80 29.57 -24.29
C THR A 431 31.19 30.21 -25.63
N CYS A 432 30.71 31.43 -25.85
CA CYS A 432 31.15 32.21 -27.00
C CYS A 432 31.27 33.69 -26.70
N SER A 433 31.95 34.43 -27.55
CA SER A 433 31.93 35.89 -27.52
C SER A 433 30.71 36.44 -28.30
N VAL A 434 30.32 37.70 -28.03
CA VAL A 434 29.25 38.37 -28.80
C VAL A 434 29.56 38.42 -30.28
N TYR A 435 30.86 38.54 -30.66
CA TYR A 435 31.27 38.64 -32.05
C TYR A 435 31.19 37.31 -32.81
N ASP A 436 31.25 36.18 -32.10
CA ASP A 436 31.18 34.85 -32.70
C ASP A 436 29.74 34.34 -32.85
N LEU A 437 28.79 35.07 -32.28
CA LEU A 437 27.37 34.62 -32.18
C LEU A 437 26.73 34.41 -33.58
N GLU A 438 27.13 35.21 -34.57
CA GLU A 438 26.62 35.09 -35.96
C GLU A 438 27.08 33.80 -36.67
N ASN A 439 28.10 33.14 -36.15
CA ASN A 439 28.69 31.93 -36.74
C ASN A 439 28.20 30.64 -36.05
N ILE A 440 27.32 30.73 -35.04
CA ILE A 440 26.84 29.59 -34.27
C ILE A 440 25.63 28.92 -34.91
N ASP A 441 25.62 27.60 -34.99
CA ASP A 441 24.45 26.81 -35.36
C ASP A 441 23.57 26.57 -34.14
N PHE A 442 22.42 27.24 -34.11
CA PHE A 442 21.45 27.17 -32.98
C PHE A 442 20.59 25.92 -32.95
N LYS A 443 20.74 24.96 -33.87
CA LYS A 443 19.86 23.78 -33.97
C LYS A 443 19.81 22.92 -32.73
N ASN A 444 20.91 22.84 -31.99
CA ASN A 444 21.05 22.00 -30.82
C ASN A 444 21.13 22.82 -29.51
N ILE A 445 20.88 24.14 -29.55
CA ILE A 445 20.94 25.02 -28.39
C ILE A 445 19.53 25.35 -27.96
N ASP A 446 19.23 25.13 -26.68
CA ASP A 446 17.89 25.37 -26.13
C ASP A 446 17.65 26.85 -25.79
N PHE A 447 18.66 27.55 -25.27
CA PHE A 447 18.59 28.99 -24.97
C PHE A 447 19.97 29.62 -24.71
N ILE A 448 19.98 30.94 -24.71
CA ILE A 448 21.18 31.74 -24.48
C ILE A 448 21.09 32.41 -23.10
N LEU A 449 22.15 32.25 -22.31
CA LEU A 449 22.44 33.11 -21.16
C LEU A 449 23.49 34.14 -21.60
N THR A 450 23.25 35.42 -21.31
CA THR A 450 24.18 36.46 -21.73
C THR A 450 24.44 37.47 -20.60
N THR A 451 25.70 37.88 -20.44
CA THR A 451 26.06 38.95 -19.49
C THR A 451 26.06 40.35 -20.14
N VAL A 452 25.75 40.43 -21.43
CA VAL A 452 25.71 41.68 -22.18
C VAL A 452 24.52 41.70 -23.13
N PRO A 453 23.95 42.87 -23.48
CA PRO A 453 22.87 42.95 -24.43
C PRO A 453 23.22 42.39 -25.80
N ILE A 454 22.36 41.55 -26.37
CA ILE A 454 22.49 41.00 -27.71
C ILE A 454 21.56 41.76 -28.65
N ASN A 455 22.14 42.46 -29.64
CA ASN A 455 21.37 43.27 -30.58
C ASN A 455 21.04 42.59 -31.92
N ILE A 456 21.39 41.27 -32.05
CA ILE A 456 21.07 40.45 -33.24
C ILE A 456 19.83 39.60 -32.98
N LYS A 457 19.07 39.31 -34.02
CA LYS A 457 17.92 38.40 -33.93
C LYS A 457 18.40 36.97 -33.94
N VAL A 458 18.15 36.27 -32.86
CA VAL A 458 18.44 34.81 -32.73
C VAL A 458 17.12 34.03 -32.62
N PRO A 459 17.08 32.77 -33.10
CA PRO A 459 15.86 31.96 -33.15
C PRO A 459 15.46 31.30 -31.83
N ILE A 460 16.25 31.48 -30.78
CA ILE A 460 16.09 30.84 -29.48
C ILE A 460 15.96 31.90 -28.36
N PRO A 461 15.36 31.54 -27.21
CA PRO A 461 15.18 32.50 -26.09
C PRO A 461 16.52 32.97 -25.54
N ILE A 462 16.58 34.30 -25.24
CA ILE A 462 17.72 34.93 -24.60
C ILE A 462 17.31 35.35 -23.19
N GLN A 463 18.20 35.09 -22.23
CA GLN A 463 18.09 35.60 -20.87
C GLN A 463 19.35 36.33 -20.48
N GLU A 464 19.19 37.60 -20.14
CA GLU A 464 20.27 38.38 -19.57
C GLU A 464 20.50 37.96 -18.11
N VAL A 465 21.77 37.78 -17.74
CA VAL A 465 22.22 37.23 -16.45
C VAL A 465 23.40 38.04 -15.91
N GLU A 466 23.56 37.98 -14.60
CA GLU A 466 24.66 38.68 -13.96
C GLU A 466 25.93 37.81 -13.91
N TYR A 467 27.08 38.48 -13.86
CA TYR A 467 28.38 37.82 -13.80
C TYR A 467 28.59 37.04 -12.49
N PHE A 468 28.07 37.57 -11.38
CA PHE A 468 28.10 36.96 -10.06
C PHE A 468 26.69 36.47 -9.71
N LEU A 469 26.58 35.19 -9.34
CA LEU A 469 25.30 34.58 -8.98
C LEU A 469 24.94 34.92 -7.52
N GLU A 470 23.93 35.75 -7.35
CA GLU A 470 23.25 35.96 -6.07
C GLU A 470 22.07 34.99 -5.92
N GLU A 471 21.61 34.75 -4.68
CA GLU A 471 20.52 33.79 -4.43
C GLU A 471 19.23 34.10 -5.25
N ASN A 472 18.90 35.36 -5.41
CA ASN A 472 17.73 35.78 -6.21
C ASN A 472 17.90 35.46 -7.69
N ASN A 473 19.13 35.61 -8.21
CA ASN A 473 19.46 35.31 -9.60
C ASN A 473 19.42 33.79 -9.86
N ILE A 474 19.92 33.00 -8.91
CA ILE A 474 19.83 31.54 -8.95
C ILE A 474 18.38 31.08 -9.02
N ARG A 475 17.48 31.66 -8.20
CA ARG A 475 16.04 31.35 -8.23
C ARG A 475 15.40 31.67 -9.60
N ASN A 476 15.71 32.84 -10.15
CA ASN A 476 15.15 33.29 -11.43
C ASN A 476 15.64 32.40 -12.58
N ILE A 477 16.91 32.06 -12.63
CA ILE A 477 17.49 31.18 -13.65
C ILE A 477 16.95 29.76 -13.52
N ARG A 478 16.77 29.23 -12.30
CA ARG A 478 16.08 27.94 -12.08
C ARG A 478 14.65 27.97 -12.60
N LYS A 479 13.91 29.07 -12.44
CA LYS A 479 12.57 29.21 -13.05
C LYS A 479 12.66 29.09 -14.57
N ILE A 480 13.61 29.74 -15.21
CA ILE A 480 13.79 29.71 -16.67
C ILE A 480 14.14 28.29 -17.16
N PHE A 481 15.03 27.57 -16.46
CA PHE A 481 15.30 26.16 -16.75
C PHE A 481 14.06 25.29 -16.64
N ASN A 482 13.16 25.63 -15.71
CA ASN A 482 11.89 24.93 -15.48
C ASN A 482 10.74 25.45 -16.38
N THR A 483 10.78 26.71 -16.87
CA THR A 483 9.71 27.35 -17.68
C THR A 483 9.84 27.16 -19.18
N GLY A 484 10.82 26.41 -19.63
CA GLY A 484 11.07 26.18 -21.06
C GLY A 484 10.01 25.35 -21.80
N GLU A 485 8.74 25.49 -21.45
CA GLU A 485 7.53 25.18 -22.23
C GLU A 485 6.31 25.49 -21.33
N ASN A 486 5.35 26.28 -21.78
CA ASN A 486 4.02 26.37 -21.15
C ASN A 486 3.43 24.95 -21.11
N GLU A 487 3.61 24.28 -19.96
CA GLU A 487 3.15 22.90 -19.71
C GLU A 487 1.64 22.94 -19.40
N ASN A 488 0.83 23.43 -20.31
CA ASN A 488 -0.62 23.46 -20.13
C ASN A 488 -1.19 22.06 -20.43
N ILE A 489 -1.59 21.34 -19.38
CA ILE A 489 -2.24 20.03 -19.53
C ILE A 489 -3.66 20.14 -20.09
N LEU A 490 -4.26 21.31 -20.06
CA LEU A 490 -5.63 21.53 -20.54
C LEU A 490 -5.79 21.20 -22.02
N ARG A 491 -4.70 21.15 -22.79
CA ARG A 491 -4.70 20.69 -24.19
C ARG A 491 -5.23 19.26 -24.36
N TYR A 492 -5.17 18.41 -23.31
CA TYR A 492 -5.68 17.05 -23.33
C TYR A 492 -7.14 16.94 -22.93
N TYR A 493 -7.72 18.02 -22.39
CA TYR A 493 -9.09 18.09 -21.93
C TYR A 493 -9.90 18.95 -22.89
N ASP A 494 -11.04 18.45 -23.34
CA ASP A 494 -11.93 19.11 -24.28
C ASP A 494 -13.34 19.17 -23.70
N LYS A 495 -13.97 20.34 -23.76
CA LYS A 495 -15.34 20.54 -23.31
C LYS A 495 -16.31 19.58 -24.00
N ASN A 496 -16.05 19.26 -25.28
CA ASN A 496 -16.86 18.31 -26.04
C ASN A 496 -16.68 16.86 -25.57
N LEU A 497 -15.65 16.56 -24.79
CA LEU A 497 -15.39 15.25 -24.18
C LEU A 497 -15.72 15.23 -22.67
N PHE A 498 -16.51 16.19 -22.19
CA PHE A 498 -16.99 16.25 -20.81
C PHE A 498 -18.48 15.89 -20.73
N LEU A 499 -18.80 14.82 -20.04
CA LEU A 499 -20.13 14.23 -19.93
C LEU A 499 -20.61 14.34 -18.49
N SER A 500 -21.52 15.30 -18.20
CA SER A 500 -21.88 15.66 -16.83
C SER A 500 -22.95 14.78 -16.16
N ASN A 501 -23.74 14.01 -16.96
CA ASN A 501 -24.88 13.24 -16.46
C ASN A 501 -25.02 11.95 -17.26
N ILE A 502 -24.22 10.95 -16.92
CA ILE A 502 -24.33 9.62 -17.53
C ILE A 502 -25.30 8.79 -16.70
N ASN A 503 -26.38 8.31 -17.32
CA ASN A 503 -27.30 7.36 -16.71
C ASN A 503 -26.99 5.98 -17.26
N ALA A 504 -26.27 5.18 -16.48
CA ALA A 504 -25.91 3.80 -16.81
C ALA A 504 -25.78 2.99 -15.52
N GLY A 505 -26.15 1.72 -15.55
CA GLY A 505 -26.16 0.83 -14.40
C GLY A 505 -24.93 -0.06 -14.30
N THR A 506 -24.20 -0.24 -15.41
CA THR A 506 -23.06 -1.14 -15.49
C THR A 506 -21.81 -0.46 -16.08
N LYS A 507 -20.66 -1.01 -15.75
CA LYS A 507 -19.36 -0.56 -16.29
C LYS A 507 -19.34 -0.60 -17.82
N GLU A 508 -19.86 -1.67 -18.38
CA GLU A 508 -19.92 -1.91 -19.83
C GLU A 508 -20.77 -0.85 -20.53
N GLU A 509 -21.94 -0.51 -20.00
CA GLU A 509 -22.82 0.53 -20.53
C GLU A 509 -22.13 1.91 -20.50
N VAL A 510 -21.42 2.23 -19.40
CA VAL A 510 -20.67 3.48 -19.28
C VAL A 510 -19.60 3.57 -20.36
N LEU A 511 -18.78 2.54 -20.51
CA LEU A 511 -17.71 2.51 -21.50
C LEU A 511 -18.23 2.61 -22.94
N GLU A 512 -19.31 1.91 -23.26
CA GLU A 512 -19.97 2.00 -24.57
C GLU A 512 -20.53 3.40 -24.85
N TYR A 513 -21.17 4.00 -23.85
CA TYR A 513 -21.69 5.36 -23.96
C TYR A 513 -20.57 6.37 -24.22
N MET A 514 -19.50 6.33 -23.42
CA MET A 514 -18.36 7.24 -23.55
C MET A 514 -17.64 7.06 -24.88
N VAL A 515 -17.36 5.83 -25.31
CA VAL A 515 -16.68 5.57 -26.59
C VAL A 515 -17.55 5.99 -27.78
N ARG A 516 -18.88 5.78 -27.72
CA ARG A 516 -19.81 6.26 -28.73
C ARG A 516 -19.77 7.80 -28.84
N HIS A 517 -19.65 8.49 -27.71
CA HIS A 517 -19.52 9.93 -27.68
C HIS A 517 -18.14 10.38 -28.25
N ILE A 518 -17.06 9.75 -27.84
CA ILE A 518 -15.72 10.03 -28.37
C ILE A 518 -15.69 9.92 -29.89
N LYS A 519 -16.31 8.90 -30.50
CA LYS A 519 -16.38 8.70 -31.95
C LYS A 519 -17.00 9.88 -32.72
N LYS A 520 -17.85 10.69 -32.07
CA LYS A 520 -18.45 11.87 -32.68
C LYS A 520 -17.49 13.05 -32.78
N HIS A 521 -16.49 13.09 -31.89
CA HIS A 521 -15.59 14.26 -31.73
C HIS A 521 -14.13 13.95 -32.06
N ARG A 522 -13.74 12.66 -32.10
CA ARG A 522 -12.35 12.23 -32.34
C ARG A 522 -12.31 11.03 -33.29
N LYS A 523 -11.27 10.98 -34.10
CA LYS A 523 -10.99 9.79 -34.91
C LYS A 523 -10.39 8.69 -34.06
N ILE A 524 -11.13 7.64 -33.81
CA ILE A 524 -10.67 6.45 -33.08
C ILE A 524 -10.91 5.19 -33.92
N PRO A 525 -10.03 4.17 -33.81
CA PRO A 525 -10.16 2.94 -34.58
C PRO A 525 -11.36 2.10 -34.12
N LYS A 526 -11.84 1.19 -35.01
CA LYS A 526 -13.02 0.35 -34.73
C LYS A 526 -12.85 -0.50 -33.46
N ASN A 527 -11.66 -0.99 -33.20
CA ASN A 527 -11.32 -1.84 -32.05
C ASN A 527 -11.01 -1.09 -30.76
N PHE A 528 -11.22 0.23 -30.70
CA PHE A 528 -10.93 1.05 -29.52
C PHE A 528 -11.68 0.57 -28.27
N LEU A 529 -13.00 0.35 -28.39
CA LEU A 529 -13.83 -0.13 -27.28
C LEU A 529 -13.39 -1.52 -26.80
N GLU A 530 -13.08 -2.42 -27.70
CA GLU A 530 -12.61 -3.76 -27.37
C GLU A 530 -11.28 -3.73 -26.62
N SER A 531 -10.37 -2.83 -27.02
CA SER A 531 -9.09 -2.60 -26.35
C SER A 531 -9.28 -2.08 -24.91
N VAL A 532 -10.21 -1.14 -24.69
CA VAL A 532 -10.56 -0.68 -23.35
C VAL A 532 -11.17 -1.80 -22.52
N LYS A 533 -12.13 -2.57 -23.09
CA LYS A 533 -12.75 -3.71 -22.40
C LYS A 533 -11.73 -4.82 -22.05
N ARG A 534 -10.76 -5.10 -22.93
CA ARG A 534 -9.66 -6.03 -22.60
C ARG A 534 -8.83 -5.53 -21.44
N ARG A 535 -8.49 -4.24 -21.45
CA ARG A 535 -7.72 -3.62 -20.37
C ARG A 535 -8.44 -3.72 -19.01
N GLU A 536 -9.75 -3.51 -19.01
CA GLU A 536 -10.59 -3.63 -17.81
C GLU A 536 -10.65 -5.09 -17.29
N LYS A 537 -10.59 -6.08 -18.15
CA LYS A 537 -10.53 -7.50 -17.75
C LYS A 537 -9.16 -7.89 -17.15
N LEU A 538 -8.07 -7.25 -17.59
CA LEU A 538 -6.72 -7.54 -17.13
C LEU A 538 -6.40 -6.95 -15.76
N GLY A 539 -7.14 -5.97 -15.29
CA GLY A 539 -6.88 -5.39 -13.98
C GLY A 539 -7.78 -4.20 -13.66
N ILE A 540 -7.93 -3.97 -12.38
CA ILE A 540 -8.81 -2.97 -11.79
C ILE A 540 -8.33 -1.56 -12.17
N THR A 541 -9.19 -0.75 -12.78
CA THR A 541 -8.92 0.67 -13.09
C THR A 541 -9.55 1.65 -12.11
N GLU A 542 -10.25 1.16 -11.08
CA GLU A 542 -10.76 1.99 -10.00
C GLU A 542 -9.64 2.42 -9.04
N PHE A 543 -9.59 3.73 -8.73
CA PHE A 543 -8.51 4.34 -7.93
C PHE A 543 -8.88 4.58 -6.45
N GLY A 544 -10.12 4.45 -6.08
CA GLY A 544 -10.66 5.03 -4.86
C GLY A 544 -11.26 6.42 -5.13
N ASN A 545 -11.70 7.15 -4.12
CA ASN A 545 -12.38 8.45 -4.24
C ASN A 545 -13.54 8.45 -5.24
N ARG A 546 -14.17 7.29 -5.50
CA ARG A 546 -15.21 7.08 -6.51
C ARG A 546 -14.78 7.33 -7.95
N ILE A 547 -13.50 7.05 -8.28
CA ILE A 547 -12.94 7.31 -9.61
C ILE A 547 -12.52 6.01 -10.29
N ALA A 548 -12.73 5.96 -11.62
CA ALA A 548 -12.08 4.99 -12.50
C ALA A 548 -11.31 5.71 -13.62
N MET A 549 -10.18 5.12 -14.05
CA MET A 549 -9.38 5.64 -15.16
C MET A 549 -9.17 4.55 -16.24
N PRO A 550 -10.24 4.17 -16.95
CA PRO A 550 -10.12 3.23 -18.05
C PRO A 550 -9.27 3.80 -19.20
N HIS A 551 -8.54 2.92 -19.86
CA HIS A 551 -7.73 3.26 -21.03
C HIS A 551 -7.56 2.03 -21.91
N PRO A 552 -7.22 2.15 -23.20
CA PRO A 552 -6.91 1.02 -24.06
C PRO A 552 -5.71 0.21 -23.55
N ASP A 553 -5.65 -1.08 -23.82
CA ASP A 553 -4.51 -1.95 -23.48
C ASP A 553 -3.23 -1.62 -24.24
N ARG A 554 -3.33 -0.76 -25.26
CA ARG A 554 -2.23 -0.25 -26.08
C ARG A 554 -2.59 1.10 -26.70
N THR A 555 -1.61 1.86 -27.16
CA THR A 555 -1.85 3.12 -27.84
C THR A 555 -2.46 2.90 -29.21
N LEU A 556 -3.61 3.49 -29.45
CA LEU A 556 -4.42 3.29 -30.65
C LEU A 556 -4.71 4.56 -31.44
N THR A 557 -4.53 5.74 -30.83
CA THR A 557 -4.88 7.04 -31.40
C THR A 557 -3.65 7.84 -31.80
N ASP A 558 -3.81 8.81 -32.67
CA ASP A 558 -2.74 9.71 -33.10
C ASP A 558 -2.62 10.94 -32.16
N GLU A 559 -3.63 11.16 -31.30
CA GLU A 559 -3.69 12.25 -30.32
C GLU A 559 -3.92 11.68 -28.91
N THR A 560 -3.34 12.36 -27.89
CA THR A 560 -3.66 12.11 -26.49
C THR A 560 -4.87 12.96 -26.11
N PHE A 561 -5.87 12.35 -25.46
CA PHE A 561 -7.05 13.04 -24.96
C PHE A 561 -7.66 12.34 -23.74
N VAL A 562 -8.44 13.09 -22.98
CA VAL A 562 -9.22 12.60 -21.84
C VAL A 562 -10.70 12.84 -22.08
N CYS A 563 -11.50 11.79 -22.01
CA CYS A 563 -12.95 11.92 -21.91
C CYS A 563 -13.37 11.76 -20.44
N VAL A 564 -14.00 12.79 -19.89
CA VAL A 564 -14.45 12.78 -18.49
C VAL A 564 -15.94 12.50 -18.45
N GLY A 565 -16.34 11.49 -17.68
CA GLY A 565 -17.73 11.12 -17.46
C GLY A 565 -18.10 11.21 -15.97
N ILE A 566 -19.25 11.83 -15.67
CA ILE A 566 -19.81 11.87 -14.32
C ILE A 566 -21.16 11.16 -14.35
N LEU A 567 -21.29 10.11 -13.54
CA LEU A 567 -22.52 9.33 -13.41
C LEU A 567 -23.55 10.08 -12.57
N GLU A 568 -24.82 9.92 -12.88
CA GLU A 568 -25.91 10.44 -12.05
C GLU A 568 -25.88 9.81 -10.65
N LYS A 569 -25.69 8.50 -10.60
CA LYS A 569 -25.53 7.71 -9.36
C LYS A 569 -24.25 6.89 -9.44
N PRO A 570 -23.55 6.66 -8.31
CA PRO A 570 -22.40 5.77 -8.31
C PRO A 570 -22.82 4.33 -8.65
N ILE A 571 -21.94 3.61 -9.34
CA ILE A 571 -22.08 2.18 -9.65
C ILE A 571 -20.91 1.41 -9.09
N ILE A 572 -21.08 0.11 -8.86
CA ILE A 572 -19.95 -0.78 -8.55
C ILE A 572 -19.19 -1.02 -9.86
N TRP A 573 -17.93 -0.55 -9.92
CA TRP A 573 -17.10 -0.68 -11.11
C TRP A 573 -16.50 -2.08 -11.24
N ASP A 574 -15.81 -2.50 -10.20
CA ASP A 574 -15.30 -3.85 -10.01
C ASP A 574 -15.49 -4.30 -8.55
N LYS A 575 -14.89 -3.60 -7.59
CA LYS A 575 -15.02 -3.84 -6.14
C LYS A 575 -15.50 -2.61 -5.37
N LYS A 576 -15.33 -1.41 -5.93
CA LYS A 576 -15.64 -0.13 -5.28
C LYS A 576 -16.67 0.66 -6.08
N GLU A 577 -17.34 1.57 -5.39
CA GLU A 577 -18.22 2.55 -6.03
C GLU A 577 -17.41 3.54 -6.86
N VAL A 578 -17.86 3.79 -8.10
CA VAL A 578 -17.30 4.77 -9.03
C VAL A 578 -18.42 5.72 -9.47
N GLN A 579 -18.12 7.00 -9.54
CA GLN A 579 -19.03 8.04 -10.01
C GLN A 579 -18.39 8.96 -11.04
N VAL A 580 -17.05 9.06 -11.07
CA VAL A 580 -16.29 9.86 -12.04
C VAL A 580 -15.35 8.96 -12.83
N ILE A 581 -15.39 9.08 -14.16
CA ILE A 581 -14.61 8.27 -15.07
C ILE A 581 -13.71 9.18 -15.90
N PHE A 582 -12.39 8.90 -15.92
CA PHE A 582 -11.42 9.53 -16.79
C PHE A 582 -10.95 8.51 -17.83
N LEU A 583 -11.62 8.46 -18.98
CA LEU A 583 -11.20 7.58 -20.06
C LEU A 583 -10.07 8.27 -20.83
N VAL A 584 -8.85 7.76 -20.66
CA VAL A 584 -7.63 8.32 -21.24
C VAL A 584 -7.23 7.56 -22.49
N SER A 585 -6.93 8.27 -23.57
CA SER A 585 -6.28 7.70 -24.74
C SER A 585 -4.94 8.38 -24.96
N VAL A 586 -3.87 7.59 -25.06
CA VAL A 586 -2.52 8.08 -25.28
C VAL A 586 -2.14 7.92 -26.74
N SER A 587 -1.53 8.96 -27.31
CA SER A 587 -1.05 8.98 -28.70
C SER A 587 0.02 7.91 -28.94
N LYS A 588 0.04 7.36 -30.16
CA LYS A 588 1.14 6.50 -30.65
C LYS A 588 2.44 7.29 -30.80
N ASN A 589 2.33 8.60 -31.07
CA ASN A 589 3.46 9.48 -31.30
C ASN A 589 4.11 9.88 -29.97
N LYS A 590 5.43 10.16 -29.99
CA LYS A 590 6.12 10.68 -28.81
C LYS A 590 5.52 12.03 -28.40
N ASP A 591 5.06 12.12 -27.16
CA ASP A 591 4.60 13.36 -26.55
C ASP A 591 5.48 13.65 -25.32
N LYS A 592 6.36 14.63 -25.42
CA LYS A 592 7.28 15.01 -24.33
C LYS A 592 6.54 15.48 -23.08
N LYS A 593 5.30 16.00 -23.23
CA LYS A 593 4.49 16.56 -22.14
C LYS A 593 3.61 15.52 -21.43
N LEU A 594 3.56 14.31 -21.96
CA LEU A 594 2.73 13.23 -21.41
C LEU A 594 3.07 12.91 -19.95
N LYS A 595 4.33 13.01 -19.57
CA LYS A 595 4.80 12.78 -18.19
C LYS A 595 4.21 13.80 -17.22
N TYR A 596 4.21 15.08 -17.60
CA TYR A 596 3.62 16.16 -16.81
C TYR A 596 2.11 15.99 -16.68
N PHE A 597 1.43 15.68 -17.79
CA PHE A 597 0.01 15.32 -17.80
C PHE A 597 -0.33 14.23 -16.77
N TYR A 598 0.40 13.11 -16.77
CA TYR A 598 0.16 12.05 -15.79
C TYR A 598 0.38 12.50 -14.36
N LYS A 599 1.40 13.33 -14.11
CA LYS A 599 1.73 13.84 -12.78
C LYS A 599 0.61 14.71 -12.21
N VAL A 600 0.12 15.67 -12.99
CA VAL A 600 -0.96 16.58 -12.58
C VAL A 600 -2.29 15.82 -12.45
N THR A 601 -2.63 15.00 -13.46
CA THR A 601 -3.85 14.19 -13.43
C THR A 601 -3.88 13.26 -12.23
N ALA A 602 -2.78 12.57 -11.93
CA ALA A 602 -2.70 11.68 -10.78
C ALA A 602 -2.87 12.43 -9.45
N LYS A 603 -2.25 13.62 -9.30
CA LYS A 603 -2.43 14.46 -8.08
C LYS A 603 -3.88 14.92 -7.94
N PHE A 604 -4.54 15.27 -9.05
CA PHE A 604 -5.96 15.60 -9.06
C PHE A 604 -6.85 14.44 -8.61
N LEU A 605 -6.64 13.24 -9.14
CA LEU A 605 -7.44 12.06 -8.82
C LEU A 605 -7.32 11.63 -7.35
N LEU A 606 -6.23 11.98 -6.70
CA LEU A 606 -6.02 11.71 -5.28
C LEU A 606 -6.63 12.77 -4.36
N ASP A 607 -6.93 13.97 -4.86
CA ASP A 607 -7.57 15.02 -4.07
C ASP A 607 -9.08 14.77 -3.95
N LYS A 608 -9.45 14.12 -2.86
CA LYS A 608 -10.85 13.80 -2.54
C LYS A 608 -11.76 15.02 -2.54
N LYS A 609 -11.28 16.19 -2.07
CA LYS A 609 -12.07 17.42 -2.01
C LYS A 609 -12.41 17.95 -3.41
N SER A 610 -11.43 17.93 -4.31
CA SER A 610 -11.63 18.34 -5.71
C SER A 610 -12.62 17.41 -6.42
N ILE A 611 -12.53 16.10 -6.20
CA ILE A 611 -13.46 15.13 -6.78
C ILE A 611 -14.89 15.30 -6.25
N GLU A 612 -15.09 15.44 -4.94
CA GLU A 612 -16.40 15.72 -4.36
C GLU A 612 -17.02 17.01 -4.90
N LYS A 613 -16.20 18.06 -5.07
CA LYS A 613 -16.63 19.33 -5.67
C LYS A 613 -17.01 19.16 -7.14
N LEU A 614 -16.22 18.39 -7.92
CA LEU A 614 -16.52 18.07 -9.32
C LEU A 614 -17.85 17.32 -9.47
N VAL A 615 -18.09 16.29 -8.65
CA VAL A 615 -19.35 15.53 -8.62
C VAL A 615 -20.55 16.42 -8.29
N LYS A 616 -20.38 17.40 -7.40
CA LYS A 616 -21.45 18.33 -7.00
C LYS A 616 -21.73 19.36 -8.07
N LYS A 617 -20.70 19.93 -8.68
CA LYS A 617 -20.84 21.07 -9.63
C LYS A 617 -21.09 20.64 -11.06
N ARG A 618 -20.49 19.55 -11.51
CA ARG A 618 -20.68 18.90 -12.83
C ARG A 618 -20.45 19.82 -14.03
N LYS A 619 -19.50 20.76 -13.93
CA LYS A 619 -19.17 21.73 -14.99
C LYS A 619 -17.73 21.55 -15.44
N PHE A 620 -17.50 21.68 -16.77
CA PHE A 620 -16.16 21.61 -17.35
C PHE A 620 -15.24 22.71 -16.84
N GLU A 621 -15.77 23.92 -16.69
CA GLU A 621 -15.05 25.11 -16.21
C GLU A 621 -14.51 24.89 -14.78
N ASP A 622 -15.27 24.17 -13.94
CA ASP A 622 -14.82 23.83 -12.59
C ASP A 622 -13.68 22.79 -12.62
N LEU A 623 -13.73 21.80 -13.54
CA LEU A 623 -12.64 20.85 -13.74
C LEU A 623 -11.36 21.59 -14.15
N VAL A 624 -11.45 22.49 -15.13
CA VAL A 624 -10.33 23.31 -15.59
C VAL A 624 -9.71 24.09 -14.44
N SER A 625 -10.50 24.86 -13.69
CA SER A 625 -9.99 25.63 -12.53
C SER A 625 -9.34 24.76 -11.45
N MET A 626 -9.83 23.53 -11.25
CA MET A 626 -9.22 22.62 -10.28
C MET A 626 -7.87 22.07 -10.76
N LEU A 627 -7.75 21.78 -12.06
CA LEU A 627 -6.49 21.32 -12.65
C LEU A 627 -5.44 22.45 -12.62
N GLU A 628 -5.81 23.67 -12.98
CA GLU A 628 -4.94 24.87 -12.90
C GLU A 628 -4.44 25.11 -11.48
N ASN A 629 -5.31 25.07 -10.48
CA ASN A 629 -4.92 25.19 -9.07
C ASN A 629 -3.92 24.10 -8.60
N ILE A 630 -3.98 22.91 -9.19
CA ILE A 630 -3.03 21.85 -8.88
C ILE A 630 -1.70 22.09 -9.58
N GLU A 631 -1.72 22.59 -10.82
CA GLU A 631 -0.51 23.02 -11.53
C GLU A 631 0.20 24.11 -10.74
N GLU A 632 -0.49 25.17 -10.32
CA GLU A 632 0.06 26.26 -9.50
C GLU A 632 0.68 25.78 -8.18
N LYS A 633 -0.01 24.88 -7.46
CA LYS A 633 0.53 24.26 -6.23
C LYS A 633 1.76 23.42 -6.48
N MET A 634 1.83 22.73 -7.62
CA MET A 634 2.99 21.91 -7.97
C MET A 634 4.19 22.76 -8.41
N GLU A 635 3.96 23.96 -8.89
CA GLU A 635 5.00 24.94 -9.16
C GLU A 635 5.50 25.56 -7.85
N GLY A 636 4.61 25.87 -6.89
CA GLY A 636 4.97 26.40 -5.58
C GLY A 636 5.71 25.39 -4.67
N ASP A 637 5.36 24.08 -4.72
CA ASP A 637 6.06 23.01 -3.98
C ASP A 637 7.49 22.71 -4.54
N LYS A 638 7.89 23.34 -5.67
CA LYS A 638 9.26 23.27 -6.23
C LYS A 638 10.18 24.36 -5.62
N ASP A 639 9.59 25.33 -4.92
CA ASP A 639 10.28 26.48 -4.32
C ASP A 639 10.56 26.28 -2.80
N GLU A 640 10.09 25.18 -2.16
CA GLU A 640 10.48 24.70 -0.83
C GLU A 640 11.39 23.45 -0.94
#